data_91b400316c85af9ce4b0c827d9323d07
#
_entry.id   91b400316c85af9ce4b0c827d9323d07
#
_cell.length_a   1.000
_cell.length_b   1.000
_cell.length_c   1.000
_cell.angle_alpha   90.00
_cell.angle_beta   90.00
_cell.angle_gamma   90.00
#
_symmetry.space_group_name_H-M   'P 1'
#
loop_
_entity.id
_entity.type
_entity.pdbx_description
1 polymer ?
#
loop_
_entity_poly.entity_id
_entity_poly.type
_entity_poly.pdbx_seq_one_letter_code
_entity_poly.pdbx_strand_id
1 'polypeptide(L)'
;MGEFKIHSKFKPTGDQPAAIESLANGINNNEKYQTLLGVTGSGKTYTMANIIEKVQKPTIVLAHNKTLAAQLCSEFKEFFPDNIVEYFVSYYDYYQPEAYVPQTDTFIEKDASINDEIDKLRHSATSALFERRDVIIVASVSCIYGLGNPDEYKKLTISLRVGMEKDRDEIIKKLIEIQYERNDIDFSRGTFRVRGDSLDIIPASSSTKGIRIEFFGDEIDRIREFDVLTGKILGEREHVAIFPASHFAASQETLDKAIKEIEDELEDRLRELTSQDKLLEAQRLRQRTNYDIEMIKEMGYCSGIENYSRVLDGRAPGTPPKTLLDYFPDDYLMFIDESHVTLPQCRAMYAGDRSRKDTLVEYGFRLPCAYDNRPLKFTEFEKKVNQVVFVSATPAQYELDHSTNIAEQIIRPTGLLDPIVEIRPVTGQIDNLYAEILKTTERGFRTLVTTLTKRMAEDLTKYLTELGVKTTYMHSDIKTIERMEIIRDLRLGEFDVLVGINLLREGLDIPEVALVAILDADKEGFLRSETSMIQTIGRAARNSESKVIMYADKMTGSMDRAIKETNRRREIQMKYNEEHGIIPKTIIKDVRAVIEATKVAEESADYNVDEAVELSAKDKKKLIKQYTEEMKDAAKNLQFERAAELRDMISKLKDK
;
A
#
# COMPACT_ATOMS: atom_id res chain seq x y z
N MET A 1 -12.20 20.29 -18.37
CA MET A 1 -11.29 19.64 -17.41
C MET A 1 -12.04 19.62 -16.09
N GLY A 2 -12.07 18.49 -15.38
CA GLY A 2 -12.71 18.41 -14.07
C GLY A 2 -12.01 19.30 -13.06
N GLU A 3 -12.76 19.96 -12.20
CA GLU A 3 -12.22 20.71 -11.06
C GLU A 3 -12.44 19.87 -9.80
N PHE A 4 -11.50 19.93 -8.86
CA PHE A 4 -11.70 19.33 -7.56
C PHE A 4 -12.77 20.08 -6.79
N LYS A 5 -13.78 19.34 -6.30
CA LYS A 5 -14.86 19.90 -5.51
C LYS A 5 -15.16 19.00 -4.33
N ILE A 6 -15.05 19.55 -3.13
CA ILE A 6 -15.34 18.82 -1.89
C ILE A 6 -16.85 18.69 -1.68
N HIS A 7 -17.28 17.48 -1.39
CA HIS A 7 -18.60 17.17 -0.85
C HIS A 7 -18.47 16.82 0.64
N SER A 8 -18.80 17.75 1.52
CA SER A 8 -18.73 17.53 2.96
C SER A 8 -19.85 18.24 3.70
N LYS A 9 -20.34 17.58 4.73
CA LYS A 9 -21.28 18.18 5.71
C LYS A 9 -20.57 19.09 6.72
N PHE A 10 -19.25 18.99 6.80
CA PHE A 10 -18.41 19.72 7.73
C PHE A 10 -17.87 20.99 7.08
N LYS A 11 -17.57 21.99 7.93
CA LYS A 11 -16.82 23.18 7.54
C LYS A 11 -15.50 23.19 8.33
N PRO A 12 -14.43 23.78 7.78
CA PRO A 12 -13.18 23.95 8.52
C PRO A 12 -13.39 24.72 9.83
N THR A 13 -12.87 24.20 10.93
CA THR A 13 -13.00 24.77 12.28
C THR A 13 -11.65 24.75 13.02
N GLY A 14 -11.56 25.47 14.13
CA GLY A 14 -10.34 25.57 14.93
C GLY A 14 -9.18 26.16 14.13
N ASP A 15 -8.06 25.45 14.09
CA ASP A 15 -6.86 25.87 13.37
C ASP A 15 -6.93 25.57 11.86
N GLN A 16 -7.91 24.75 11.42
CA GLN A 16 -7.99 24.30 10.03
C GLN A 16 -8.05 25.46 9.02
N PRO A 17 -8.89 26.50 9.19
CA PRO A 17 -8.95 27.60 8.22
C PRO A 17 -7.59 28.30 8.04
N ALA A 18 -6.88 28.57 9.12
CA ALA A 18 -5.58 29.22 9.07
C ALA A 18 -4.51 28.31 8.44
N ALA A 19 -4.50 27.02 8.78
CA ALA A 19 -3.59 26.04 8.21
C ALA A 19 -3.82 25.86 6.69
N ILE A 20 -5.09 25.74 6.27
CA ILE A 20 -5.46 25.64 4.83
C ILE A 20 -5.00 26.88 4.07
N GLU A 21 -5.27 28.07 4.59
CA GLU A 21 -4.89 29.32 3.94
C GLU A 21 -3.38 29.46 3.82
N SER A 22 -2.66 29.22 4.93
CA SER A 22 -1.20 29.33 4.98
C SER A 22 -0.53 28.38 4.00
N LEU A 23 -0.90 27.08 4.02
CA LEU A 23 -0.29 26.06 3.15
C LEU A 23 -0.67 26.24 1.68
N ALA A 24 -1.92 26.59 1.38
CA ALA A 24 -2.34 26.86 0.01
C ALA A 24 -1.62 28.07 -0.58
N ASN A 25 -1.42 29.14 0.19
CA ASN A 25 -0.67 30.31 -0.22
C ASN A 25 0.80 29.95 -0.48
N GLY A 26 1.44 29.15 0.36
CA GLY A 26 2.79 28.66 0.13
C GLY A 26 2.90 27.83 -1.16
N ILE A 27 1.93 26.96 -1.45
CA ILE A 27 1.88 26.20 -2.70
C ILE A 27 1.76 27.15 -3.90
N ASN A 28 0.89 28.15 -3.83
CA ASN A 28 0.70 29.15 -4.89
C ASN A 28 1.93 30.04 -5.09
N ASN A 29 2.72 30.24 -4.05
CA ASN A 29 4.00 30.97 -4.08
C ASN A 29 5.18 30.07 -4.50
N ASN A 30 4.92 28.83 -4.94
CA ASN A 30 5.93 27.84 -5.35
C ASN A 30 6.91 27.44 -4.23
N GLU A 31 6.50 27.49 -2.96
CA GLU A 31 7.28 26.91 -1.88
C GLU A 31 7.38 25.40 -2.05
N LYS A 32 8.60 24.86 -2.03
CA LYS A 32 8.82 23.45 -2.31
C LYS A 32 8.43 22.54 -1.16
N TYR A 33 8.76 22.93 0.07
CA TYR A 33 8.56 22.12 1.27
C TYR A 33 7.80 22.90 2.34
N GLN A 34 6.72 22.32 2.84
CA GLN A 34 5.92 22.86 3.92
C GLN A 34 5.53 21.74 4.89
N THR A 35 5.18 22.04 6.12
CA THR A 35 4.75 21.05 7.12
C THR A 35 3.39 21.42 7.70
N LEU A 36 2.46 20.45 7.71
CA LEU A 36 1.26 20.44 8.53
C LEU A 36 1.56 19.65 9.81
N LEU A 37 1.81 20.37 10.92
CA LEU A 37 1.95 19.77 12.24
C LEU A 37 0.54 19.59 12.82
N GLY A 38 -0.07 18.43 12.56
CA GLY A 38 -1.45 18.17 12.96
C GLY A 38 -1.55 17.05 13.97
N VAL A 39 -2.10 17.35 15.16
CA VAL A 39 -2.30 16.33 16.19
C VAL A 39 -3.31 15.25 15.75
N THR A 40 -3.26 14.10 16.41
CA THR A 40 -4.21 13.02 16.17
C THR A 40 -5.65 13.50 16.45
N GLY A 41 -6.56 13.28 15.48
CA GLY A 41 -7.97 13.70 15.61
C GLY A 41 -8.26 15.16 15.27
N SER A 42 -7.28 15.94 14.81
CA SER A 42 -7.50 17.34 14.38
C SER A 42 -8.15 17.46 12.98
N GLY A 43 -8.32 16.35 12.26
CA GLY A 43 -8.90 16.36 10.90
C GLY A 43 -7.89 16.67 9.80
N LYS A 44 -6.65 16.17 9.89
CA LYS A 44 -5.58 16.36 8.89
C LYS A 44 -6.03 16.01 7.47
N THR A 45 -6.73 14.88 7.27
CA THR A 45 -7.22 14.45 5.94
C THR A 45 -8.18 15.48 5.36
N TYR A 46 -9.07 16.05 6.17
CA TYR A 46 -9.99 17.08 5.74
C TYR A 46 -9.27 18.39 5.38
N THR A 47 -8.22 18.73 6.12
CA THR A 47 -7.33 19.88 5.79
C THR A 47 -6.62 19.65 4.46
N MET A 48 -6.06 18.47 4.22
CA MET A 48 -5.45 18.10 2.93
C MET A 48 -6.48 18.23 1.78
N ALA A 49 -7.69 17.71 1.96
CA ALA A 49 -8.75 17.81 0.96
C ALA A 49 -9.07 19.28 0.61
N ASN A 50 -9.22 20.15 1.61
CA ASN A 50 -9.48 21.57 1.38
C ASN A 50 -8.31 22.28 0.67
N ILE A 51 -7.07 21.89 0.94
CA ILE A 51 -5.89 22.40 0.22
C ILE A 51 -5.96 21.97 -1.25
N ILE A 52 -6.26 20.69 -1.54
CA ILE A 52 -6.40 20.15 -2.90
C ILE A 52 -7.46 20.93 -3.69
N GLU A 53 -8.65 21.10 -3.10
CA GLU A 53 -9.72 21.91 -3.72
C GLU A 53 -9.25 23.34 -4.02
N LYS A 54 -8.50 23.95 -3.10
CA LYS A 54 -8.07 25.35 -3.25
C LYS A 54 -6.98 25.53 -4.31
N VAL A 55 -6.07 24.55 -4.46
CA VAL A 55 -4.91 24.67 -5.37
C VAL A 55 -5.11 23.99 -6.72
N GLN A 56 -6.09 23.13 -6.87
CA GLN A 56 -6.50 22.48 -8.13
C GLN A 56 -5.35 21.76 -8.89
N LYS A 57 -4.46 21.07 -8.16
CA LYS A 57 -3.33 20.33 -8.74
C LYS A 57 -3.54 18.83 -8.66
N PRO A 58 -3.13 18.03 -9.67
CA PRO A 58 -3.02 16.59 -9.54
C PRO A 58 -2.21 16.25 -8.30
N THR A 59 -2.70 15.32 -7.49
CA THR A 59 -2.16 15.12 -6.15
C THR A 59 -1.79 13.66 -5.91
N ILE A 60 -0.63 13.44 -5.29
CA ILE A 60 -0.26 12.15 -4.70
C ILE A 60 -0.19 12.28 -3.17
N VAL A 61 -0.81 11.31 -2.47
CA VAL A 61 -0.75 11.18 -1.02
C VAL A 61 0.03 9.92 -0.69
N LEU A 62 1.21 10.08 -0.11
CA LEU A 62 2.11 8.98 0.23
C LEU A 62 1.91 8.55 1.67
N ALA A 63 1.60 7.27 1.89
CA ALA A 63 1.43 6.64 3.20
C ALA A 63 2.47 5.53 3.42
N HIS A 64 2.85 5.28 4.67
CA HIS A 64 3.90 4.31 5.01
C HIS A 64 3.48 2.84 4.92
N ASN A 65 2.17 2.53 4.88
CA ASN A 65 1.67 1.16 4.74
C ASN A 65 0.37 1.08 3.93
N LYS A 66 -0.02 -0.14 3.52
CA LYS A 66 -1.22 -0.40 2.71
C LYS A 66 -2.51 -0.02 3.45
N THR A 67 -2.62 -0.32 4.74
CA THR A 67 -3.83 -0.10 5.55
C THR A 67 -4.13 1.40 5.69
N LEU A 68 -3.13 2.21 6.01
CA LEU A 68 -3.28 3.67 6.08
C LEU A 68 -3.61 4.26 4.71
N ALA A 69 -2.97 3.77 3.65
CA ALA A 69 -3.27 4.19 2.29
C ALA A 69 -4.72 3.87 1.90
N ALA A 70 -5.24 2.68 2.26
CA ALA A 70 -6.63 2.30 2.01
C ALA A 70 -7.61 3.21 2.76
N GLN A 71 -7.35 3.48 4.04
CA GLN A 71 -8.17 4.39 4.84
C GLN A 71 -8.22 5.80 4.22
N LEU A 72 -7.06 6.36 3.87
CA LEU A 72 -6.98 7.68 3.24
C LEU A 72 -7.68 7.70 1.88
N CYS A 73 -7.53 6.64 1.07
CA CYS A 73 -8.23 6.52 -0.21
C CYS A 73 -9.74 6.54 -0.04
N SER A 74 -10.27 5.81 0.96
CA SER A 74 -11.70 5.81 1.28
C SER A 74 -12.17 7.20 1.72
N GLU A 75 -11.43 7.86 2.63
CA GLU A 75 -11.76 9.22 3.10
C GLU A 75 -11.75 10.23 1.93
N PHE A 76 -10.76 10.18 1.03
CA PHE A 76 -10.72 11.05 -0.14
C PHE A 76 -11.85 10.77 -1.15
N LYS A 77 -12.25 9.50 -1.34
CA LYS A 77 -13.41 9.15 -2.18
C LYS A 77 -14.73 9.73 -1.63
N GLU A 78 -14.87 9.78 -0.31
CA GLU A 78 -16.02 10.43 0.31
C GLU A 78 -16.01 11.95 0.11
N PHE A 79 -14.84 12.59 0.18
CA PHE A 79 -14.70 14.03 -0.04
C PHE A 79 -14.80 14.44 -1.52
N PHE A 80 -14.39 13.58 -2.44
CA PHE A 80 -14.32 13.87 -3.87
C PHE A 80 -15.05 12.82 -4.73
N PRO A 81 -16.37 12.65 -4.55
CA PRO A 81 -17.15 11.63 -5.26
C PRO A 81 -17.21 11.84 -6.79
N ASP A 82 -17.04 13.09 -7.27
CA ASP A 82 -17.08 13.45 -8.68
C ASP A 82 -15.72 13.48 -9.35
N ASN A 83 -14.63 13.32 -8.57
CA ASN A 83 -13.26 13.32 -9.04
C ASN A 83 -12.65 11.90 -9.00
N ILE A 84 -11.50 11.74 -9.63
CA ILE A 84 -10.82 10.43 -9.63
C ILE A 84 -9.95 10.32 -8.39
N VAL A 85 -10.22 9.32 -7.56
CA VAL A 85 -9.40 8.95 -6.41
C VAL A 85 -8.97 7.51 -6.56
N GLU A 86 -7.68 7.28 -6.76
CA GLU A 86 -7.11 5.98 -7.07
C GLU A 86 -6.17 5.48 -5.96
N TYR A 87 -6.00 4.17 -5.93
CA TYR A 87 -5.19 3.46 -4.95
C TYR A 87 -3.99 2.80 -5.62
N PHE A 88 -2.77 3.10 -5.14
CA PHE A 88 -1.55 2.59 -5.74
C PHE A 88 -0.59 2.03 -4.67
N VAL A 89 -0.63 0.73 -4.46
CA VAL A 89 0.23 0.03 -3.50
C VAL A 89 0.93 -1.16 -4.15
N SER A 90 1.75 -1.89 -3.39
CA SER A 90 2.33 -3.13 -3.88
C SER A 90 1.24 -4.15 -4.19
N TYR A 91 1.25 -4.72 -5.40
CA TYR A 91 0.27 -5.70 -5.86
C TYR A 91 0.56 -7.14 -5.41
N TYR A 92 1.58 -7.33 -4.58
CA TYR A 92 1.88 -8.63 -4.00
C TYR A 92 1.13 -8.83 -2.69
N ASP A 93 0.36 -9.92 -2.58
CA ASP A 93 -0.21 -10.40 -1.32
C ASP A 93 0.87 -11.09 -0.49
N TYR A 94 1.66 -11.91 -1.17
CA TYR A 94 2.88 -12.52 -0.66
C TYR A 94 4.03 -12.19 -1.60
N TYR A 95 5.16 -11.80 -1.05
CA TYR A 95 6.36 -11.49 -1.82
C TYR A 95 7.61 -11.99 -1.12
N GLN A 96 8.18 -13.04 -1.67
CA GLN A 96 9.53 -13.49 -1.38
C GLN A 96 10.43 -13.09 -2.55
N PRO A 97 11.27 -12.07 -2.41
CA PRO A 97 12.19 -11.69 -3.46
C PRO A 97 13.21 -12.81 -3.72
N GLU A 98 13.59 -12.97 -4.98
CA GLU A 98 14.72 -13.85 -5.27
C GLU A 98 15.96 -13.40 -4.51
N ALA A 99 16.69 -14.33 -3.96
CA ALA A 99 17.92 -14.07 -3.21
C ALA A 99 18.88 -15.26 -3.32
N TYR A 100 20.14 -14.98 -3.14
CA TYR A 100 21.15 -16.05 -3.03
C TYR A 100 21.95 -15.88 -1.75
N VAL A 101 22.08 -16.97 -0.99
CA VAL A 101 22.81 -17.04 0.27
C VAL A 101 24.11 -17.84 0.03
N PRO A 102 25.25 -17.19 -0.22
CA PRO A 102 26.50 -17.86 -0.57
C PRO A 102 27.00 -18.84 0.49
N GLN A 103 26.75 -18.57 1.79
CA GLN A 103 27.21 -19.42 2.90
C GLN A 103 26.60 -20.82 2.88
N THR A 104 25.40 -20.97 2.37
CA THR A 104 24.65 -22.23 2.32
C THR A 104 24.42 -22.73 0.90
N ASP A 105 24.96 -22.04 -0.11
CA ASP A 105 24.71 -22.29 -1.55
C ASP A 105 23.20 -22.44 -1.84
N THR A 106 22.40 -21.57 -1.24
CA THR A 106 20.94 -21.64 -1.33
C THR A 106 20.41 -20.52 -2.22
N PHE A 107 19.83 -20.89 -3.36
CA PHE A 107 19.07 -19.96 -4.18
C PHE A 107 17.60 -19.99 -3.73
N ILE A 108 17.08 -18.83 -3.37
CA ILE A 108 15.69 -18.60 -3.05
C ILE A 108 15.04 -18.04 -4.31
N GLU A 109 14.18 -18.83 -4.93
CA GLU A 109 13.43 -18.38 -6.09
C GLU A 109 12.44 -17.28 -5.71
N LYS A 110 12.15 -16.37 -6.67
CA LYS A 110 11.08 -15.39 -6.49
C LYS A 110 9.77 -16.15 -6.37
N ASP A 111 9.15 -16.04 -5.21
CA ASP A 111 7.79 -16.53 -4.97
C ASP A 111 6.89 -15.32 -4.66
N ALA A 112 5.84 -15.15 -5.45
CA ALA A 112 4.95 -14.02 -5.33
C ALA A 112 3.56 -14.36 -5.83
N SER A 113 2.55 -14.10 -5.01
CA SER A 113 1.17 -14.07 -5.45
C SER A 113 0.78 -12.64 -5.80
N ILE A 114 0.30 -12.45 -7.02
CA ILE A 114 -0.18 -11.15 -7.51
C ILE A 114 -1.65 -11.05 -7.14
N ASN A 115 -2.02 -9.94 -6.54
CA ASN A 115 -3.40 -9.57 -6.31
C ASN A 115 -3.94 -8.86 -7.56
N ASP A 116 -4.83 -9.54 -8.28
CA ASP A 116 -5.41 -9.02 -9.53
C ASP A 116 -6.21 -7.74 -9.34
N GLU A 117 -6.88 -7.57 -8.20
CA GLU A 117 -7.62 -6.35 -7.91
C GLU A 117 -6.70 -5.17 -7.66
N ILE A 118 -5.59 -5.37 -6.91
CA ILE A 118 -4.60 -4.30 -6.70
C ILE A 118 -3.89 -3.97 -8.01
N ASP A 119 -3.57 -4.97 -8.84
CA ASP A 119 -2.96 -4.75 -10.15
C ASP A 119 -3.89 -3.94 -11.07
N LYS A 120 -5.18 -4.27 -11.11
CA LYS A 120 -6.23 -3.47 -11.78
C LYS A 120 -6.24 -2.01 -11.31
N LEU A 121 -6.20 -1.79 -9.97
CA LEU A 121 -6.18 -0.43 -9.41
C LEU A 121 -4.91 0.34 -9.79
N ARG A 122 -3.77 -0.34 -9.93
CA ARG A 122 -2.53 0.28 -10.41
C ARG A 122 -2.64 0.72 -11.88
N HIS A 123 -3.24 -0.11 -12.73
CA HIS A 123 -3.54 0.26 -14.12
C HIS A 123 -4.56 1.42 -14.18
N SER A 124 -5.58 1.41 -13.33
CA SER A 124 -6.54 2.51 -13.21
C SER A 124 -5.84 3.82 -12.82
N ALA A 125 -4.96 3.79 -11.83
CA ALA A 125 -4.21 4.97 -11.39
C ALA A 125 -3.34 5.57 -12.51
N THR A 126 -2.60 4.74 -13.26
CA THR A 126 -1.74 5.22 -14.34
C THR A 126 -2.52 5.73 -15.53
N SER A 127 -3.61 5.07 -15.95
CA SER A 127 -4.45 5.55 -17.04
C SER A 127 -5.16 6.87 -16.69
N ALA A 128 -5.66 7.00 -15.45
CA ALA A 128 -6.32 8.21 -14.97
C ALA A 128 -5.44 9.47 -15.10
N LEU A 129 -4.13 9.35 -14.84
CA LEU A 129 -3.18 10.47 -14.97
C LEU A 129 -3.01 10.97 -16.42
N PHE A 130 -3.24 10.11 -17.41
CA PHE A 130 -3.22 10.50 -18.83
C PHE A 130 -4.55 11.07 -19.32
N GLU A 131 -5.66 10.69 -18.67
CA GLU A 131 -7.00 11.09 -19.10
C GLU A 131 -7.48 12.40 -18.46
N ARG A 132 -7.13 12.61 -17.16
CA ARG A 132 -7.67 13.74 -16.38
C ARG A 132 -6.59 14.40 -15.54
N ARG A 133 -6.86 15.63 -15.10
CA ARG A 133 -5.99 16.37 -14.17
C ARG A 133 -6.52 16.40 -12.74
N ASP A 134 -7.80 16.20 -12.54
CA ASP A 134 -8.46 16.13 -11.23
C ASP A 134 -8.35 14.73 -10.64
N VAL A 135 -7.12 14.28 -10.45
CA VAL A 135 -6.75 12.93 -9.97
C VAL A 135 -6.01 13.03 -8.66
N ILE A 136 -6.46 12.26 -7.68
CA ILE A 136 -5.77 12.01 -6.41
C ILE A 136 -5.32 10.56 -6.39
N ILE A 137 -4.03 10.30 -6.23
CA ILE A 137 -3.51 8.94 -6.04
C ILE A 137 -3.03 8.79 -4.61
N VAL A 138 -3.63 7.87 -3.87
CA VAL A 138 -3.14 7.47 -2.55
C VAL A 138 -2.23 6.26 -2.72
N ALA A 139 -0.94 6.44 -2.39
CA ALA A 139 0.09 5.46 -2.66
C ALA A 139 0.83 5.03 -1.39
N SER A 140 1.36 3.80 -1.41
CA SER A 140 2.40 3.39 -0.46
C SER A 140 3.79 3.71 -1.02
N VAL A 141 4.84 3.42 -0.25
CA VAL A 141 6.24 3.60 -0.68
C VAL A 141 6.58 2.81 -1.97
N SER A 142 5.69 1.89 -2.40
CA SER A 142 5.84 1.22 -3.71
C SER A 142 5.88 2.17 -4.91
N CYS A 143 5.41 3.40 -4.76
CA CYS A 143 5.45 4.43 -5.82
C CYS A 143 6.85 4.87 -6.23
N ILE A 144 7.89 4.60 -5.41
CA ILE A 144 9.29 4.90 -5.74
C ILE A 144 10.02 3.77 -6.45
N TYR A 145 9.36 2.62 -6.69
CA TYR A 145 9.89 1.50 -7.45
C TYR A 145 9.64 1.67 -8.95
N GLY A 146 10.44 0.97 -9.77
CA GLY A 146 10.30 0.96 -11.22
C GLY A 146 8.90 0.51 -11.68
N LEU A 147 8.30 1.26 -12.60
CA LEU A 147 6.94 1.02 -13.09
C LEU A 147 6.86 0.90 -14.63
N GLY A 148 7.93 1.04 -15.34
CA GLY A 148 7.91 1.14 -16.80
C GLY A 148 7.91 2.60 -17.28
N ASN A 149 8.12 2.77 -18.58
CA ASN A 149 8.29 4.07 -19.18
C ASN A 149 6.94 4.72 -19.54
N PRO A 150 6.55 5.87 -18.93
CA PRO A 150 5.30 6.53 -19.23
C PRO A 150 5.18 6.99 -20.69
N ASP A 151 6.29 7.35 -21.35
CA ASP A 151 6.27 7.78 -22.75
C ASP A 151 5.94 6.62 -23.69
N GLU A 152 6.53 5.43 -23.47
CA GLU A 152 6.19 4.21 -24.21
C GLU A 152 4.76 3.76 -23.89
N TYR A 153 4.35 3.79 -22.63
CA TYR A 153 2.98 3.45 -22.23
C TYR A 153 1.94 4.34 -22.93
N LYS A 154 2.21 5.64 -23.03
CA LYS A 154 1.36 6.58 -23.76
C LYS A 154 1.39 6.36 -25.28
N LYS A 155 2.57 6.12 -25.86
CA LYS A 155 2.76 5.87 -27.30
C LYS A 155 2.02 4.62 -27.76
N LEU A 156 2.01 3.59 -26.94
CA LEU A 156 1.34 2.31 -27.22
C LEU A 156 -0.18 2.36 -26.98
N THR A 157 -0.72 3.45 -26.42
CA THR A 157 -2.17 3.59 -26.20
C THR A 157 -2.91 3.62 -27.53
N ILE A 158 -3.93 2.77 -27.66
CA ILE A 158 -4.78 2.69 -28.86
C ILE A 158 -5.94 3.68 -28.69
N SER A 159 -5.94 4.73 -29.52
CA SER A 159 -6.99 5.75 -29.55
C SER A 159 -7.96 5.46 -30.70
N LEU A 160 -9.24 5.27 -30.41
CA LEU A 160 -10.28 4.95 -31.38
C LEU A 160 -11.43 5.95 -31.28
N ARG A 161 -12.00 6.32 -32.43
CA ARG A 161 -13.14 7.26 -32.52
C ARG A 161 -14.18 6.73 -33.49
N VAL A 162 -15.44 7.06 -33.24
CA VAL A 162 -16.53 6.80 -34.18
C VAL A 162 -16.26 7.52 -35.48
N GLY A 163 -16.52 6.85 -36.62
CA GLY A 163 -16.23 7.33 -37.97
C GLY A 163 -14.77 7.19 -38.42
N MET A 164 -13.91 6.54 -37.63
CA MET A 164 -12.51 6.30 -37.98
C MET A 164 -12.41 5.09 -38.92
N GLU A 165 -11.79 5.29 -40.08
CA GLU A 165 -11.43 4.18 -40.98
C GLU A 165 -10.20 3.46 -40.42
N LYS A 166 -10.40 2.20 -40.02
CA LYS A 166 -9.33 1.34 -39.49
C LYS A 166 -9.73 -0.11 -39.50
N ASP A 167 -8.90 -0.92 -40.15
CA ASP A 167 -9.09 -2.35 -40.22
C ASP A 167 -9.12 -2.97 -38.82
N ARG A 168 -10.15 -3.81 -38.56
CA ARG A 168 -10.31 -4.55 -37.31
C ARG A 168 -9.07 -5.39 -36.97
N ASP A 169 -8.49 -6.08 -37.97
CA ASP A 169 -7.35 -6.98 -37.77
C ASP A 169 -6.08 -6.19 -37.43
N GLU A 170 -5.97 -4.93 -37.89
CA GLU A 170 -4.90 -4.01 -37.45
C GLU A 170 -5.04 -3.64 -35.97
N ILE A 171 -6.27 -3.42 -35.51
CA ILE A 171 -6.54 -3.15 -34.09
C ILE A 171 -6.23 -4.38 -33.25
N ILE A 172 -6.60 -5.59 -33.72
CA ILE A 172 -6.28 -6.85 -33.05
C ILE A 172 -4.77 -7.03 -32.89
N LYS A 173 -3.99 -6.78 -33.94
CA LYS A 173 -2.51 -6.84 -33.87
C LYS A 173 -1.97 -5.88 -32.82
N LYS A 174 -2.48 -4.65 -32.76
CA LYS A 174 -2.09 -3.67 -31.73
C LYS A 174 -2.48 -4.09 -30.34
N LEU A 175 -3.65 -4.73 -30.14
CA LEU A 175 -4.04 -5.27 -28.84
C LEU A 175 -3.06 -6.33 -28.35
N ILE A 176 -2.61 -7.23 -29.22
CA ILE A 176 -1.59 -8.24 -28.90
C ILE A 176 -0.26 -7.57 -28.57
N GLU A 177 0.16 -6.56 -29.33
CA GLU A 177 1.39 -5.79 -29.09
C GLU A 177 1.38 -5.12 -27.69
N ILE A 178 0.23 -4.64 -27.24
CA ILE A 178 0.06 -4.05 -25.93
C ILE A 178 -0.33 -5.05 -24.83
N GLN A 179 -0.07 -6.35 -25.06
CA GLN A 179 -0.19 -7.45 -24.12
C GLN A 179 -1.64 -7.79 -23.71
N TYR A 180 -2.63 -7.56 -24.60
CA TYR A 180 -3.96 -8.14 -24.45
C TYR A 180 -3.99 -9.54 -25.04
N GLU A 181 -4.69 -10.44 -24.33
CA GLU A 181 -4.87 -11.81 -24.77
C GLU A 181 -6.24 -12.01 -25.43
N ARG A 182 -6.28 -12.79 -26.52
CA ARG A 182 -7.56 -13.21 -27.07
C ARG A 182 -8.14 -14.35 -26.26
N ASN A 183 -9.29 -14.12 -25.66
CA ASN A 183 -10.00 -15.14 -24.90
C ASN A 183 -11.51 -15.05 -25.16
N ASP A 184 -12.06 -16.02 -25.88
CA ASP A 184 -13.47 -16.08 -26.23
C ASP A 184 -14.31 -16.81 -25.15
N ILE A 185 -13.66 -17.52 -24.20
CA ILE A 185 -14.29 -18.37 -23.18
C ILE A 185 -14.25 -17.68 -21.81
N ASP A 186 -13.07 -17.41 -21.30
CA ASP A 186 -12.86 -16.70 -20.04
C ASP A 186 -12.55 -15.23 -20.34
N PHE A 187 -13.62 -14.44 -20.42
CA PHE A 187 -13.53 -13.06 -20.81
C PHE A 187 -13.35 -12.17 -19.58
N SER A 188 -12.10 -11.93 -19.24
CA SER A 188 -11.63 -11.22 -18.05
C SER A 188 -10.82 -9.96 -18.41
N ARG A 189 -10.36 -9.19 -17.42
CA ARG A 189 -9.54 -7.98 -17.64
C ARG A 189 -8.27 -8.27 -18.47
N GLY A 190 -7.86 -7.34 -19.31
CA GLY A 190 -6.70 -7.51 -20.19
C GLY A 190 -6.95 -8.51 -21.34
N THR A 191 -8.19 -8.88 -21.60
CA THR A 191 -8.53 -9.76 -22.73
C THR A 191 -9.44 -9.07 -23.73
N PHE A 192 -9.46 -9.63 -24.95
CA PHE A 192 -10.38 -9.24 -25.99
C PHE A 192 -11.00 -10.46 -26.66
N ARG A 193 -12.17 -10.29 -27.26
CA ARG A 193 -12.83 -11.30 -28.09
C ARG A 193 -13.44 -10.70 -29.34
N VAL A 194 -13.58 -11.51 -30.39
CA VAL A 194 -14.12 -11.09 -31.67
C VAL A 194 -15.42 -11.84 -31.95
N ARG A 195 -16.50 -11.10 -32.24
CA ARG A 195 -17.82 -11.67 -32.57
C ARG A 195 -18.40 -10.97 -33.82
N GLY A 196 -18.22 -11.62 -34.99
CA GLY A 196 -18.64 -11.00 -36.25
C GLY A 196 -17.90 -9.68 -36.49
N ASP A 197 -18.66 -8.60 -36.69
CA ASP A 197 -18.14 -7.27 -36.92
C ASP A 197 -17.95 -6.47 -35.61
N SER A 198 -17.91 -7.16 -34.47
CA SER A 198 -17.71 -6.55 -33.16
C SER A 198 -16.42 -7.03 -32.50
N LEU A 199 -15.72 -6.11 -31.85
CA LEU A 199 -14.56 -6.36 -31.01
C LEU A 199 -14.91 -5.92 -29.57
N ASP A 200 -14.97 -6.88 -28.66
CA ASP A 200 -15.18 -6.64 -27.23
C ASP A 200 -13.82 -6.66 -26.53
N ILE A 201 -13.54 -5.66 -25.69
CA ILE A 201 -12.29 -5.49 -24.95
C ILE A 201 -12.62 -5.21 -23.48
N ILE A 202 -11.99 -5.94 -22.55
CA ILE A 202 -12.02 -5.57 -21.13
C ILE A 202 -10.69 -4.89 -20.80
N PRO A 203 -10.68 -3.57 -20.52
CA PRO A 203 -9.47 -2.84 -20.16
C PRO A 203 -8.76 -3.44 -18.95
N ALA A 204 -7.42 -3.38 -18.91
CA ALA A 204 -6.64 -3.85 -17.77
C ALA A 204 -6.98 -3.08 -16.47
N SER A 205 -7.53 -1.87 -16.58
CA SER A 205 -7.99 -1.01 -15.48
C SER A 205 -9.40 -1.31 -14.97
N SER A 206 -10.13 -2.28 -15.58
CA SER A 206 -11.51 -2.58 -15.21
C SER A 206 -11.79 -4.08 -15.23
N SER A 207 -12.62 -4.56 -14.30
CA SER A 207 -13.14 -5.93 -14.28
C SER A 207 -14.65 -5.98 -14.52
N THR A 208 -15.35 -4.84 -14.40
CA THR A 208 -16.81 -4.78 -14.49
C THR A 208 -17.33 -4.15 -15.76
N LYS A 209 -16.52 -3.35 -16.45
CA LYS A 209 -16.88 -2.61 -17.65
C LYS A 209 -16.00 -3.00 -18.82
N GLY A 210 -16.64 -3.35 -19.93
CA GLY A 210 -16.00 -3.63 -21.21
C GLY A 210 -16.34 -2.58 -22.26
N ILE A 211 -15.51 -2.51 -23.29
CA ILE A 211 -15.69 -1.65 -24.46
C ILE A 211 -16.02 -2.54 -25.64
N ARG A 212 -17.12 -2.25 -26.33
CA ARG A 212 -17.51 -2.87 -27.58
C ARG A 212 -17.32 -1.90 -28.73
N ILE A 213 -16.54 -2.30 -29.72
CA ILE A 213 -16.32 -1.57 -30.96
C ILE A 213 -17.04 -2.30 -32.05
N GLU A 214 -17.99 -1.66 -32.72
CA GLU A 214 -18.77 -2.20 -33.82
C GLU A 214 -18.27 -1.58 -35.13
N PHE A 215 -18.04 -2.42 -36.11
CA PHE A 215 -17.51 -2.02 -37.41
C PHE A 215 -18.60 -2.14 -38.51
N PHE A 216 -18.54 -1.20 -39.46
CA PHE A 216 -19.24 -1.33 -40.74
C PHE A 216 -18.19 -1.30 -41.86
N GLY A 217 -17.81 -2.50 -42.36
CA GLY A 217 -16.58 -2.63 -43.14
C GLY A 217 -15.35 -2.30 -42.34
N ASP A 218 -14.54 -1.35 -42.80
CA ASP A 218 -13.33 -0.87 -42.14
C ASP A 218 -13.57 0.41 -41.33
N GLU A 219 -14.82 0.88 -41.23
CA GLU A 219 -15.18 2.06 -40.43
C GLU A 219 -15.70 1.66 -39.06
N ILE A 220 -15.31 2.36 -38.00
CA ILE A 220 -15.85 2.22 -36.65
C ILE A 220 -17.21 2.92 -36.60
N ASP A 221 -18.30 2.12 -36.65
CA ASP A 221 -19.67 2.62 -36.62
C ASP A 221 -20.07 3.09 -35.22
N ARG A 222 -19.76 2.31 -34.18
CA ARG A 222 -20.12 2.64 -32.79
C ARG A 222 -19.09 2.15 -31.78
N ILE A 223 -18.97 2.88 -30.69
CA ILE A 223 -18.21 2.50 -29.50
C ILE A 223 -19.16 2.51 -28.31
N ARG A 224 -19.31 1.38 -27.62
CA ARG A 224 -20.22 1.20 -26.49
C ARG A 224 -19.51 0.69 -25.27
N GLU A 225 -19.88 1.23 -24.11
CA GLU A 225 -19.52 0.68 -22.81
C GLU A 225 -20.60 -0.32 -22.37
N PHE A 226 -20.18 -1.49 -21.89
CA PHE A 226 -21.11 -2.53 -21.44
C PHE A 226 -20.66 -3.12 -20.10
N ASP A 227 -21.62 -3.60 -19.32
CA ASP A 227 -21.35 -4.37 -18.09
C ASP A 227 -20.91 -5.79 -18.47
N VAL A 228 -19.76 -6.22 -17.95
CA VAL A 228 -19.12 -7.49 -18.33
C VAL A 228 -19.96 -8.70 -17.93
N LEU A 229 -20.60 -8.64 -16.74
CA LEU A 229 -21.37 -9.76 -16.19
C LEU A 229 -22.71 -9.94 -16.93
N THR A 230 -23.44 -8.82 -17.14
CA THR A 230 -24.81 -8.86 -17.70
C THR A 230 -24.85 -8.65 -19.22
N GLY A 231 -23.78 -8.15 -19.81
CA GLY A 231 -23.72 -7.74 -21.22
C GLY A 231 -24.55 -6.49 -21.55
N LYS A 232 -25.15 -5.83 -20.54
CA LYS A 232 -25.99 -4.66 -20.72
C LYS A 232 -25.18 -3.46 -21.16
N ILE A 233 -25.64 -2.74 -22.19
CA ILE A 233 -25.02 -1.49 -22.63
C ILE A 233 -25.25 -0.42 -21.56
N LEU A 234 -24.17 0.21 -21.11
CA LEU A 234 -24.15 1.29 -20.10
C LEU A 234 -24.19 2.67 -20.74
N GLY A 235 -23.61 2.80 -21.94
CA GLY A 235 -23.60 4.06 -22.68
C GLY A 235 -22.85 3.96 -23.99
N GLU A 236 -22.94 5.03 -24.79
CA GLU A 236 -22.19 5.20 -26.03
C GLU A 236 -21.04 6.18 -25.80
N ARG A 237 -19.93 5.99 -26.52
CA ARG A 237 -18.72 6.79 -26.46
C ARG A 237 -18.34 7.25 -27.87
N GLU A 238 -18.00 8.53 -28.02
CA GLU A 238 -17.45 9.07 -29.28
C GLU A 238 -15.98 8.70 -29.47
N HIS A 239 -15.29 8.45 -28.33
CA HIS A 239 -13.86 8.17 -28.29
C HIS A 239 -13.53 7.23 -27.11
N VAL A 240 -12.54 6.35 -27.33
CA VAL A 240 -11.95 5.53 -26.29
C VAL A 240 -10.44 5.47 -26.44
N ALA A 241 -9.74 5.46 -25.32
CA ALA A 241 -8.31 5.18 -25.21
C ALA A 241 -8.14 3.81 -24.51
N ILE A 242 -7.43 2.88 -25.15
CA ILE A 242 -7.13 1.56 -24.59
C ILE A 242 -5.65 1.55 -24.25
N PHE A 243 -5.37 1.49 -22.95
CA PHE A 243 -4.01 1.50 -22.42
C PHE A 243 -3.43 0.08 -22.39
N PRO A 244 -2.09 -0.08 -22.44
CA PRO A 244 -1.45 -1.38 -22.36
C PRO A 244 -1.87 -2.21 -21.13
N ALA A 245 -1.94 -3.53 -21.29
CA ALA A 245 -2.26 -4.45 -20.20
C ALA A 245 -1.06 -4.72 -19.27
N SER A 246 0.12 -4.24 -19.62
CA SER A 246 1.33 -4.29 -18.79
C SER A 246 2.02 -2.94 -18.79
N HIS A 247 2.54 -2.51 -17.63
CA HIS A 247 3.36 -1.30 -17.53
C HIS A 247 4.73 -1.44 -18.22
N PHE A 248 5.17 -2.67 -18.50
CA PHE A 248 6.41 -2.99 -19.21
C PHE A 248 6.18 -3.37 -20.69
N ALA A 249 5.00 -3.09 -21.22
CA ALA A 249 4.76 -3.24 -22.65
C ALA A 249 5.70 -2.31 -23.44
N ALA A 250 6.30 -2.83 -24.49
CA ALA A 250 7.23 -2.10 -25.36
C ALA A 250 6.94 -2.43 -26.82
N SER A 251 7.22 -1.46 -27.71
CA SER A 251 7.08 -1.68 -29.16
C SER A 251 8.09 -2.71 -29.66
N GLN A 252 7.79 -3.38 -30.78
CA GLN A 252 8.70 -4.39 -31.36
C GLN A 252 10.09 -3.78 -31.65
N GLU A 253 10.14 -2.54 -32.13
CA GLU A 253 11.41 -1.85 -32.36
C GLU A 253 12.22 -1.67 -31.06
N THR A 254 11.54 -1.36 -29.95
CA THR A 254 12.17 -1.22 -28.62
C THR A 254 12.65 -2.57 -28.11
N LEU A 255 11.87 -3.65 -28.29
CA LEU A 255 12.25 -5.01 -27.93
C LEU A 255 13.46 -5.48 -28.70
N ASP A 256 13.51 -5.28 -30.03
CA ASP A 256 14.65 -5.70 -30.88
C ASP A 256 15.95 -5.02 -30.45
N LYS A 257 15.90 -3.73 -30.11
CA LYS A 257 17.05 -2.97 -29.56
C LYS A 257 17.47 -3.51 -28.20
N ALA A 258 16.50 -3.76 -27.33
CA ALA A 258 16.73 -4.26 -25.98
C ALA A 258 17.37 -5.65 -26.02
N ILE A 259 16.88 -6.54 -26.86
CA ILE A 259 17.44 -7.89 -27.03
C ILE A 259 18.91 -7.83 -27.42
N LYS A 260 19.25 -6.97 -28.37
CA LYS A 260 20.64 -6.81 -28.80
C LYS A 260 21.52 -6.30 -27.65
N GLU A 261 21.07 -5.31 -26.89
CA GLU A 261 21.83 -4.82 -25.72
C GLU A 261 21.98 -5.90 -24.61
N ILE A 262 20.94 -6.72 -24.41
CA ILE A 262 20.98 -7.86 -23.47
C ILE A 262 22.00 -8.91 -23.95
N GLU A 263 22.02 -9.23 -25.24
CA GLU A 263 22.99 -10.15 -25.82
C GLU A 263 24.44 -9.63 -25.67
N ASP A 264 24.67 -8.35 -25.96
CA ASP A 264 25.98 -7.69 -25.83
C ASP A 264 26.44 -7.69 -24.36
N GLU A 265 25.56 -7.31 -23.41
CA GLU A 265 25.88 -7.31 -21.96
C GLU A 265 26.14 -8.73 -21.43
N LEU A 266 25.39 -9.74 -21.95
CA LEU A 266 25.62 -11.16 -21.62
C LEU A 266 27.02 -11.60 -22.04
N GLU A 267 27.41 -11.34 -23.28
CA GLU A 267 28.71 -11.74 -23.79
C GLU A 267 29.87 -11.08 -23.01
N ASP A 268 29.72 -9.80 -22.66
CA ASP A 268 30.72 -9.09 -21.85
C ASP A 268 30.83 -9.71 -20.46
N ARG A 269 29.70 -9.99 -19.81
CA ARG A 269 29.69 -10.59 -18.48
C ARG A 269 30.21 -12.03 -18.47
N LEU A 270 29.92 -12.81 -19.50
CA LEU A 270 30.44 -14.17 -19.64
C LEU A 270 31.96 -14.17 -19.80
N ARG A 271 32.54 -13.23 -20.58
CA ARG A 271 34.01 -13.07 -20.70
C ARG A 271 34.62 -12.71 -19.34
N GLU A 272 34.02 -11.83 -18.59
CA GLU A 272 34.48 -11.44 -17.25
C GLU A 272 34.44 -12.63 -16.30
N LEU A 273 33.33 -13.34 -16.16
CA LEU A 273 33.18 -14.50 -15.28
C LEU A 273 34.18 -15.64 -15.65
N THR A 274 34.35 -15.90 -16.94
CA THR A 274 35.28 -16.90 -17.41
C THR A 274 36.74 -16.52 -17.11
N SER A 275 37.10 -15.23 -17.22
CA SER A 275 38.42 -14.73 -16.86
C SER A 275 38.73 -14.85 -15.37
N GLN A 276 37.71 -14.92 -14.53
CA GLN A 276 37.78 -15.11 -13.08
C GLN A 276 37.65 -16.59 -12.67
N ASP A 277 37.65 -17.53 -13.63
CA ASP A 277 37.44 -18.98 -13.43
C ASP A 277 36.09 -19.34 -12.77
N LYS A 278 35.07 -18.45 -12.89
CA LYS A 278 33.68 -18.62 -12.42
C LYS A 278 32.84 -19.31 -13.51
N LEU A 279 33.16 -20.56 -13.84
CA LEU A 279 32.55 -21.28 -14.99
C LEU A 279 31.11 -21.67 -14.72
N LEU A 280 30.74 -22.01 -13.48
CA LEU A 280 29.39 -22.38 -13.09
C LEU A 280 28.45 -21.17 -13.18
N GLU A 281 28.90 -20.02 -12.68
CA GLU A 281 28.17 -18.76 -12.73
C GLU A 281 27.95 -18.31 -14.19
N ALA A 282 28.99 -18.47 -15.02
CA ALA A 282 28.90 -18.16 -16.44
C ALA A 282 27.88 -19.06 -17.16
N GLN A 283 27.87 -20.36 -16.88
CA GLN A 283 26.92 -21.31 -17.47
C GLN A 283 25.49 -20.98 -17.02
N ARG A 284 25.26 -20.75 -15.75
CA ARG A 284 23.96 -20.39 -15.16
C ARG A 284 23.41 -19.11 -15.78
N LEU A 285 24.21 -18.07 -15.86
CA LEU A 285 23.82 -16.80 -16.45
C LEU A 285 23.44 -16.95 -17.93
N ARG A 286 24.24 -17.68 -18.69
CA ARG A 286 23.97 -17.95 -20.12
C ARG A 286 22.63 -18.67 -20.32
N GLN A 287 22.38 -19.73 -19.56
CA GLN A 287 21.13 -20.51 -19.70
C GLN A 287 19.92 -19.64 -19.37
N ARG A 288 19.97 -18.91 -18.26
CA ARG A 288 18.85 -18.08 -17.83
C ARG A 288 18.57 -16.94 -18.81
N THR A 289 19.62 -16.21 -19.20
CA THR A 289 19.45 -15.04 -20.07
C THR A 289 18.98 -15.43 -21.47
N ASN A 290 19.51 -16.52 -22.04
CA ASN A 290 19.05 -17.01 -23.35
C ASN A 290 17.57 -17.43 -23.32
N TYR A 291 17.15 -18.11 -22.25
CA TYR A 291 15.73 -18.44 -22.07
C TYR A 291 14.84 -17.18 -21.99
N ASP A 292 15.28 -16.17 -21.21
CA ASP A 292 14.54 -14.90 -21.10
C ASP A 292 14.47 -14.19 -22.48
N ILE A 293 15.55 -14.20 -23.26
CA ILE A 293 15.59 -13.64 -24.63
C ILE A 293 14.62 -14.36 -25.57
N GLU A 294 14.59 -15.69 -25.55
CA GLU A 294 13.65 -16.48 -26.35
C GLU A 294 12.21 -16.13 -26.01
N MET A 295 11.88 -16.04 -24.72
CA MET A 295 10.54 -15.65 -24.27
C MET A 295 10.17 -14.23 -24.73
N ILE A 296 11.10 -13.28 -24.65
CA ILE A 296 10.87 -11.91 -25.12
C ILE A 296 10.66 -11.88 -26.66
N LYS A 297 11.41 -12.67 -27.42
CA LYS A 297 11.27 -12.76 -28.90
C LYS A 297 9.91 -13.32 -29.30
N GLU A 298 9.45 -14.38 -28.64
CA GLU A 298 8.22 -15.09 -29.02
C GLU A 298 6.94 -14.46 -28.45
N MET A 299 6.99 -14.00 -27.19
CA MET A 299 5.82 -13.56 -26.42
C MET A 299 5.81 -12.04 -26.14
N GLY A 300 6.91 -11.32 -26.46
CA GLY A 300 7.08 -9.93 -26.05
C GLY A 300 7.28 -9.74 -24.53
N TYR A 301 7.43 -10.80 -23.76
CA TYR A 301 7.50 -10.79 -22.30
C TYR A 301 8.30 -11.98 -21.76
N CYS A 302 8.93 -11.82 -20.59
CA CYS A 302 9.50 -12.93 -19.82
C CYS A 302 9.24 -12.76 -18.33
N SER A 303 9.31 -13.85 -17.56
CA SER A 303 9.21 -13.79 -16.10
C SER A 303 10.39 -13.00 -15.51
N GLY A 304 10.11 -11.88 -14.80
CA GLY A 304 11.13 -10.99 -14.29
C GLY A 304 11.63 -9.97 -15.29
N ILE A 305 10.84 -9.63 -16.32
CA ILE A 305 11.15 -8.62 -17.34
C ILE A 305 11.60 -7.28 -16.74
N GLU A 306 11.13 -6.98 -15.54
CA GLU A 306 11.54 -5.78 -14.79
C GLU A 306 13.05 -5.68 -14.55
N ASN A 307 13.76 -6.82 -14.52
CA ASN A 307 15.23 -6.84 -14.38
C ASN A 307 15.94 -6.28 -15.63
N TYR A 308 15.27 -6.26 -16.75
CA TYR A 308 15.75 -5.68 -18.02
C TYR A 308 15.21 -4.26 -18.25
N SER A 309 14.50 -3.65 -17.28
CA SER A 309 13.86 -2.33 -17.45
C SER A 309 14.81 -1.22 -17.88
N ARG A 310 16.09 -1.27 -17.46
CA ARG A 310 17.11 -0.30 -17.92
C ARG A 310 17.27 -0.34 -19.43
N VAL A 311 17.39 -1.53 -19.97
CA VAL A 311 17.64 -1.77 -21.40
C VAL A 311 16.38 -1.47 -22.19
N LEU A 312 15.21 -1.93 -21.72
CA LEU A 312 13.91 -1.64 -22.33
C LEU A 312 13.62 -0.13 -22.42
N ASP A 313 14.04 0.64 -21.41
CA ASP A 313 13.87 2.10 -21.39
C ASP A 313 14.99 2.83 -22.17
N GLY A 314 16.00 2.15 -22.69
CA GLY A 314 17.19 2.75 -23.32
C GLY A 314 17.97 3.66 -22.38
N ARG A 315 17.97 3.39 -21.07
CA ARG A 315 18.63 4.21 -20.05
C ARG A 315 20.11 3.85 -19.89
N ALA A 316 20.94 4.87 -19.63
CA ALA A 316 22.33 4.64 -19.29
C ALA A 316 22.47 3.89 -17.94
N PRO A 317 23.49 3.04 -17.77
CA PRO A 317 23.77 2.35 -16.50
C PRO A 317 23.82 3.31 -15.30
N GLY A 318 23.23 2.89 -14.17
CA GLY A 318 23.20 3.66 -12.92
C GLY A 318 22.14 4.78 -12.86
N THR A 319 21.40 5.05 -13.94
CA THR A 319 20.33 6.03 -13.93
C THR A 319 19.10 5.55 -13.16
N PRO A 320 18.29 6.46 -12.56
CA PRO A 320 17.11 6.06 -11.82
C PRO A 320 16.04 5.44 -12.74
N PRO A 321 15.25 4.47 -12.24
CA PRO A 321 14.13 3.94 -12.99
C PRO A 321 13.02 4.99 -13.15
N LYS A 322 12.15 4.77 -14.15
CA LYS A 322 10.87 5.43 -14.24
C LYS A 322 9.92 4.86 -13.18
N THR A 323 9.21 5.71 -12.48
CA THR A 323 8.36 5.37 -11.34
C THR A 323 6.98 5.99 -11.50
N LEU A 324 6.05 5.74 -10.59
CA LEU A 324 4.75 6.41 -10.62
C LEU A 324 4.87 7.95 -10.69
N LEU A 325 5.91 8.51 -10.07
CA LEU A 325 6.13 9.98 -10.08
C LEU A 325 6.39 10.53 -11.48
N ASP A 326 6.88 9.71 -12.41
CA ASP A 326 7.12 10.11 -13.80
C ASP A 326 5.83 10.10 -14.66
N TYR A 327 4.72 9.54 -14.16
CA TYR A 327 3.41 9.57 -14.81
C TYR A 327 2.64 10.85 -14.47
N PHE A 328 3.00 11.53 -13.38
CA PHE A 328 2.40 12.81 -13.01
C PHE A 328 2.88 13.95 -13.91
N PRO A 329 2.05 14.97 -14.15
CA PRO A 329 2.53 16.21 -14.75
C PRO A 329 3.48 16.96 -13.80
N ASP A 330 4.33 17.83 -14.34
CA ASP A 330 5.41 18.51 -13.59
C ASP A 330 4.91 19.35 -12.41
N ASP A 331 3.67 19.81 -12.43
CA ASP A 331 3.09 20.71 -11.44
C ASP A 331 2.30 20.02 -10.31
N TYR A 332 2.46 18.70 -10.16
CA TYR A 332 1.74 17.94 -9.15
C TYR A 332 2.10 18.32 -7.71
N LEU A 333 1.16 18.09 -6.79
CA LEU A 333 1.32 18.27 -5.36
C LEU A 333 1.51 16.90 -4.68
N MET A 334 2.44 16.83 -3.73
CA MET A 334 2.65 15.63 -2.90
C MET A 334 2.33 15.94 -1.43
N PHE A 335 1.48 15.11 -0.83
CA PHE A 335 1.37 15.00 0.62
C PHE A 335 2.12 13.75 1.08
N ILE A 336 2.90 13.87 2.14
CA ILE A 336 3.56 12.72 2.78
C ILE A 336 2.96 12.58 4.18
N ASP A 337 2.02 11.63 4.29
CA ASP A 337 1.35 11.39 5.58
C ASP A 337 2.24 10.56 6.51
N GLU A 338 2.13 10.85 7.81
CA GLU A 338 3.03 10.35 8.85
C GLU A 338 4.50 10.42 8.41
N SER A 339 4.92 11.58 7.92
CA SER A 339 6.20 11.83 7.24
C SER A 339 7.41 11.37 8.05
N HIS A 340 7.36 11.50 9.38
CA HIS A 340 8.39 11.03 10.31
C HIS A 340 8.67 9.51 10.25
N VAL A 341 7.74 8.72 9.68
CA VAL A 341 7.90 7.28 9.41
C VAL A 341 8.14 7.03 7.93
N THR A 342 7.38 7.70 7.06
CA THR A 342 7.37 7.49 5.61
C THR A 342 8.72 7.85 4.97
N LEU A 343 9.33 8.96 5.36
CA LEU A 343 10.63 9.38 4.81
C LEU A 343 11.80 8.44 5.17
N PRO A 344 11.96 8.03 6.45
CA PRO A 344 12.95 7.01 6.79
C PRO A 344 12.77 5.70 6.02
N GLN A 345 11.53 5.27 5.77
CA GLN A 345 11.24 4.10 4.96
C GLN A 345 11.70 4.29 3.52
N CYS A 346 11.40 5.42 2.88
CA CYS A 346 11.90 5.73 1.53
C CYS A 346 13.44 5.68 1.47
N ARG A 347 14.15 6.16 2.50
CA ARG A 347 15.62 6.12 2.57
C ARG A 347 16.17 4.69 2.66
N ALA A 348 15.50 3.82 3.41
CA ALA A 348 15.98 2.46 3.67
C ALA A 348 15.82 1.51 2.47
N MET A 349 14.85 1.75 1.58
CA MET A 349 14.49 0.81 0.51
C MET A 349 15.64 0.50 -0.45
N TYR A 350 16.42 1.50 -0.85
CA TYR A 350 17.51 1.31 -1.82
C TYR A 350 18.60 0.38 -1.31
N ALA A 351 19.05 0.55 -0.07
CA ALA A 351 20.17 -0.22 0.47
C ALA A 351 19.86 -1.72 0.58
N GLY A 352 18.64 -2.06 1.00
CA GLY A 352 18.19 -3.45 1.10
C GLY A 352 18.09 -4.14 -0.27
N ASP A 353 17.54 -3.44 -1.28
CA ASP A 353 17.46 -3.97 -2.65
C ASP A 353 18.85 -4.18 -3.26
N ARG A 354 19.75 -3.22 -3.08
CA ARG A 354 21.14 -3.29 -3.60
C ARG A 354 21.91 -4.48 -3.03
N SER A 355 21.88 -4.66 -1.72
CA SER A 355 22.60 -5.77 -1.05
C SER A 355 22.14 -7.14 -1.56
N ARG A 356 20.86 -7.32 -1.78
CA ARG A 356 20.29 -8.55 -2.35
C ARG A 356 20.75 -8.79 -3.79
N LYS A 357 20.78 -7.76 -4.62
CA LYS A 357 21.20 -7.86 -6.03
C LYS A 357 22.68 -8.06 -6.22
N ASP A 358 23.50 -7.59 -5.29
CA ASP A 358 24.96 -7.82 -5.34
C ASP A 358 25.25 -9.32 -5.41
N THR A 359 24.61 -10.16 -4.58
CA THR A 359 24.82 -11.62 -4.63
C THR A 359 24.23 -12.25 -5.88
N LEU A 360 23.07 -11.81 -6.37
CA LEU A 360 22.46 -12.36 -7.59
C LEU A 360 23.30 -12.10 -8.84
N VAL A 361 23.90 -10.92 -8.97
CA VAL A 361 24.75 -10.56 -10.11
C VAL A 361 26.13 -11.19 -9.98
N GLU A 362 26.72 -11.20 -8.79
CA GLU A 362 28.05 -11.77 -8.55
C GLU A 362 28.09 -13.27 -8.85
N TYR A 363 27.04 -14.01 -8.48
CA TYR A 363 26.94 -15.46 -8.63
C TYR A 363 26.18 -15.92 -9.90
N GLY A 364 26.00 -15.03 -10.89
CA GLY A 364 25.50 -15.37 -12.22
C GLY A 364 24.02 -15.70 -12.30
N PHE A 365 23.17 -15.23 -11.38
CA PHE A 365 21.72 -15.38 -11.44
C PHE A 365 21.06 -14.26 -12.25
N ARG A 366 21.68 -13.06 -12.31
CA ARG A 366 21.17 -11.92 -13.06
C ARG A 366 22.29 -11.15 -13.75
N LEU A 367 21.95 -10.49 -14.86
CA LEU A 367 22.84 -9.55 -15.54
C LEU A 367 23.05 -8.26 -14.71
N PRO A 368 24.13 -7.50 -14.93
CA PRO A 368 24.36 -6.23 -14.28
C PRO A 368 23.24 -5.20 -14.46
N CYS A 369 22.51 -5.22 -15.58
CA CYS A 369 21.37 -4.33 -15.82
C CYS A 369 20.25 -4.48 -14.75
N ALA A 370 20.16 -5.61 -14.07
CA ALA A 370 19.24 -5.84 -12.97
C ALA A 370 19.46 -4.90 -11.77
N TYR A 371 20.67 -4.35 -11.61
CA TYR A 371 20.95 -3.33 -10.59
C TYR A 371 20.09 -2.07 -10.73
N ASP A 372 19.68 -1.74 -11.95
CA ASP A 372 18.93 -0.52 -12.25
C ASP A 372 17.41 -0.70 -12.21
N ASN A 373 16.94 -1.93 -11.99
CA ASN A 373 15.59 -2.21 -11.51
C ASN A 373 15.54 -2.08 -9.98
N ARG A 374 15.43 -0.91 -9.47
CA ARG A 374 15.59 -0.58 -8.05
C ARG A 374 14.65 0.54 -7.60
N PRO A 375 14.39 0.70 -6.31
CA PRO A 375 13.75 1.92 -5.83
C PRO A 375 14.65 3.13 -6.05
N LEU A 376 14.05 4.30 -6.09
CA LEU A 376 14.80 5.55 -6.12
C LEU A 376 15.71 5.67 -4.90
N LYS A 377 16.93 6.18 -5.10
CA LYS A 377 17.71 6.73 -3.99
C LYS A 377 16.98 7.94 -3.42
N PHE A 378 17.16 8.22 -2.14
CA PHE A 378 16.46 9.34 -1.51
C PHE A 378 16.74 10.68 -2.21
N THR A 379 17.99 10.92 -2.63
CA THR A 379 18.37 12.12 -3.41
C THR A 379 17.75 12.18 -4.81
N GLU A 380 17.41 11.03 -5.40
CA GLU A 380 16.68 10.97 -6.67
C GLU A 380 15.20 11.26 -6.46
N PHE A 381 14.63 10.75 -5.36
CA PHE A 381 13.28 11.08 -4.92
C PHE A 381 13.11 12.58 -4.69
N GLU A 382 14.01 13.21 -3.92
CA GLU A 382 13.99 14.68 -3.68
C GLU A 382 14.04 15.52 -4.96
N LYS A 383 14.74 15.04 -6.01
CA LYS A 383 14.81 15.71 -7.31
C LYS A 383 13.52 15.59 -8.10
N LYS A 384 12.81 14.46 -7.98
CA LYS A 384 11.54 14.22 -8.70
C LYS A 384 10.35 14.93 -8.07
N VAL A 385 10.43 15.25 -6.78
CA VAL A 385 9.34 15.94 -6.08
C VAL A 385 9.27 17.40 -6.48
N ASN A 386 8.07 17.84 -6.88
CA ASN A 386 7.81 19.24 -7.20
C ASN A 386 7.53 20.06 -5.92
N GLN A 387 6.35 19.91 -5.32
CA GLN A 387 5.95 20.58 -4.08
C GLN A 387 5.45 19.53 -3.08
N VAL A 388 5.86 19.65 -1.82
CA VAL A 388 5.54 18.71 -0.76
C VAL A 388 4.96 19.41 0.46
N VAL A 389 3.89 18.82 0.99
CA VAL A 389 3.40 19.10 2.33
C VAL A 389 3.64 17.85 3.18
N PHE A 390 4.55 17.94 4.14
CA PHE A 390 4.75 16.93 5.16
C PHE A 390 3.60 16.99 6.17
N VAL A 391 2.99 15.85 6.45
CA VAL A 391 1.85 15.77 7.39
C VAL A 391 2.25 14.86 8.54
N SER A 392 2.29 15.39 9.75
CA SER A 392 2.68 14.61 10.93
C SER A 392 2.21 15.28 12.22
N ALA A 393 1.94 14.48 13.25
CA ALA A 393 1.75 14.95 14.62
C ALA A 393 3.09 15.19 15.35
N THR A 394 4.16 14.60 14.82
CA THR A 394 5.52 14.61 15.39
C THR A 394 6.55 14.66 14.25
N PRO A 395 6.61 15.78 13.48
CA PRO A 395 7.58 15.89 12.39
C PRO A 395 9.01 15.70 12.92
N ALA A 396 9.85 15.06 12.14
CA ALA A 396 11.26 14.85 12.47
C ALA A 396 12.10 16.06 12.05
N GLN A 397 13.38 16.06 12.42
CA GLN A 397 14.29 17.18 12.16
C GLN A 397 14.39 17.50 10.65
N TYR A 398 14.33 16.49 9.79
CA TYR A 398 14.40 16.69 8.33
C TYR A 398 13.26 17.59 7.83
N GLU A 399 12.02 17.30 8.23
CA GLU A 399 10.84 18.08 7.83
C GLU A 399 10.93 19.52 8.33
N LEU A 400 11.36 19.70 9.59
CA LEU A 400 11.51 21.02 10.21
C LEU A 400 12.60 21.87 9.53
N ASP A 401 13.74 21.26 9.19
CA ASP A 401 14.88 21.96 8.57
C ASP A 401 14.60 22.35 7.12
N HIS A 402 13.76 21.60 6.41
CA HIS A 402 13.49 21.87 5.00
C HIS A 402 12.23 22.72 4.76
N SER A 403 11.30 22.74 5.72
CA SER A 403 10.04 23.48 5.54
C SER A 403 10.24 24.99 5.67
N THR A 404 9.79 25.70 4.66
CA THR A 404 9.72 27.17 4.68
C THR A 404 8.51 27.69 5.46
N ASN A 405 7.47 26.85 5.59
CA ASN A 405 6.22 27.15 6.26
C ASN A 405 5.78 25.94 7.10
N ILE A 406 5.46 26.18 8.38
CA ILE A 406 4.95 25.17 9.31
C ILE A 406 3.62 25.66 9.84
N ALA A 407 2.53 24.95 9.47
CA ALA A 407 1.20 25.24 9.98
C ALA A 407 0.86 24.28 11.13
N GLU A 408 0.59 24.80 12.32
CA GLU A 408 0.14 23.99 13.45
C GLU A 408 -1.39 23.80 13.39
N GLN A 409 -1.83 22.58 13.69
CA GLN A 409 -3.24 22.20 13.79
C GLN A 409 -3.45 21.36 15.05
N ILE A 410 -3.66 22.02 16.17
CA ILE A 410 -3.77 21.42 17.49
C ILE A 410 -5.22 21.21 17.89
N ILE A 411 -6.10 22.11 17.50
CA ILE A 411 -7.52 22.07 17.87
C ILE A 411 -8.24 20.90 17.21
N ARG A 412 -8.84 20.05 18.04
CA ARG A 412 -9.77 18.99 17.59
C ARG A 412 -11.18 19.56 17.52
N PRO A 413 -11.87 19.43 16.38
CA PRO A 413 -13.26 19.91 16.24
C PRO A 413 -14.23 19.29 17.26
N THR A 414 -13.91 18.12 17.79
CA THR A 414 -14.69 17.40 18.82
C THR A 414 -14.52 17.94 20.23
N GLY A 415 -13.59 18.87 20.45
CA GLY A 415 -13.22 19.38 21.76
C GLY A 415 -12.43 18.42 22.66
N LEU A 416 -12.08 17.22 22.15
CA LEU A 416 -11.36 16.21 22.93
C LEU A 416 -9.96 16.70 23.34
N LEU A 417 -9.67 16.57 24.62
CA LEU A 417 -8.39 16.97 25.22
C LEU A 417 -7.35 15.85 25.04
N ASP A 418 -6.07 16.24 25.02
CA ASP A 418 -5.01 15.27 25.25
C ASP A 418 -5.14 14.69 26.68
N PRO A 419 -4.80 13.38 26.87
CA PRO A 419 -5.02 12.70 28.15
C PRO A 419 -4.11 13.26 29.25
N ILE A 420 -4.52 13.09 30.49
CA ILE A 420 -3.65 13.36 31.66
C ILE A 420 -2.60 12.25 31.72
N VAL A 421 -1.33 12.64 31.88
CA VAL A 421 -0.20 11.71 32.03
C VAL A 421 0.20 11.63 33.48
N GLU A 422 0.10 10.43 34.07
CA GLU A 422 0.55 10.13 35.44
C GLU A 422 1.85 9.33 35.39
N ILE A 423 2.80 9.66 36.28
CA ILE A 423 4.02 8.88 36.45
C ILE A 423 3.91 8.10 37.74
N ARG A 424 4.19 6.80 37.67
CA ARG A 424 4.15 5.90 38.82
C ARG A 424 5.44 5.06 38.88
N PRO A 425 5.84 4.58 40.07
CA PRO A 425 7.07 3.81 40.24
C PRO A 425 7.00 2.48 39.52
N VAL A 426 8.15 1.96 39.08
CA VAL A 426 8.27 0.65 38.43
C VAL A 426 8.01 -0.48 39.45
N THR A 427 8.40 -0.28 40.72
CA THR A 427 8.13 -1.24 41.80
C THR A 427 6.61 -1.42 41.95
N GLY A 428 6.11 -2.65 41.82
CA GLY A 428 4.68 -2.94 41.89
C GLY A 428 3.86 -2.51 40.66
N GLN A 429 4.51 -2.21 39.54
CA GLN A 429 3.84 -1.74 38.33
C GLN A 429 2.76 -2.69 37.82
N ILE A 430 2.96 -4.02 37.92
CA ILE A 430 2.01 -5.01 37.42
C ILE A 430 0.75 -5.05 38.27
N ASP A 431 0.87 -5.05 39.60
CA ASP A 431 -0.28 -5.05 40.51
C ASP A 431 -1.08 -3.75 40.37
N ASN A 432 -0.37 -2.62 40.25
CA ASN A 432 -0.99 -1.33 40.02
C ASN A 432 -1.71 -1.27 38.66
N LEU A 433 -1.07 -1.79 37.60
CA LEU A 433 -1.66 -1.88 36.27
C LEU A 433 -2.92 -2.75 36.29
N TYR A 434 -2.88 -3.90 36.94
CA TYR A 434 -4.03 -4.79 37.09
C TYR A 434 -5.23 -4.09 37.75
N ALA A 435 -4.99 -3.37 38.86
CA ALA A 435 -6.04 -2.59 39.53
C ALA A 435 -6.64 -1.49 38.62
N GLU A 436 -5.83 -0.84 37.82
CA GLU A 436 -6.31 0.20 36.87
C GLU A 436 -7.06 -0.41 35.67
N ILE A 437 -6.63 -1.58 35.18
CA ILE A 437 -7.35 -2.35 34.17
C ILE A 437 -8.77 -2.69 34.65
N LEU A 438 -8.91 -3.24 35.86
CA LEU A 438 -10.22 -3.59 36.40
C LEU A 438 -11.15 -2.38 36.47
N LYS A 439 -10.68 -1.24 37.01
CA LYS A 439 -11.46 0.01 37.05
C LYS A 439 -11.88 0.49 35.66
N THR A 440 -11.03 0.31 34.66
CA THR A 440 -11.29 0.74 33.28
C THR A 440 -12.31 -0.19 32.62
N THR A 441 -12.17 -1.49 32.82
CA THR A 441 -13.09 -2.51 32.28
C THR A 441 -14.48 -2.42 32.92
N GLU A 442 -14.57 -2.18 34.24
CA GLU A 442 -15.84 -1.95 34.96
C GLU A 442 -16.65 -0.78 34.36
N ARG A 443 -15.96 0.23 33.82
CA ARG A 443 -16.56 1.37 33.13
C ARG A 443 -16.88 1.10 31.64
N GLY A 444 -16.62 -0.11 31.16
CA GLY A 444 -16.89 -0.52 29.77
C GLY A 444 -15.84 -0.08 28.74
N PHE A 445 -14.68 0.43 29.20
CA PHE A 445 -13.60 0.90 28.34
C PHE A 445 -12.49 -0.16 28.15
N ARG A 446 -11.59 0.12 27.19
CA ARG A 446 -10.46 -0.75 26.84
C ARG A 446 -9.14 -0.17 27.29
N THR A 447 -8.14 -1.06 27.45
CA THR A 447 -6.79 -0.70 27.87
C THR A 447 -5.76 -1.11 26.82
N LEU A 448 -4.81 -0.23 26.52
CA LEU A 448 -3.61 -0.54 25.77
C LEU A 448 -2.40 -0.55 26.69
N VAL A 449 -1.56 -1.58 26.59
CA VAL A 449 -0.33 -1.71 27.39
C VAL A 449 0.87 -1.86 26.46
N THR A 450 1.87 -0.99 26.61
CA THR A 450 3.11 -1.07 25.82
C THR A 450 4.26 -1.65 26.64
N THR A 451 4.92 -2.67 26.08
CA THR A 451 6.09 -3.35 26.64
C THR A 451 7.34 -3.09 25.80
N LEU A 452 8.52 -3.53 26.25
CA LEU A 452 9.77 -3.39 25.52
C LEU A 452 10.14 -4.58 24.63
N THR A 453 9.64 -5.78 24.95
CA THR A 453 9.99 -6.99 24.22
C THR A 453 8.75 -7.87 23.94
N LYS A 454 8.84 -8.72 22.91
CA LYS A 454 7.80 -9.72 22.58
C LYS A 454 7.50 -10.62 23.76
N ARG A 455 8.55 -11.14 24.38
CA ARG A 455 8.42 -12.02 25.55
C ARG A 455 7.69 -11.36 26.71
N MET A 456 8.00 -10.08 27.01
CA MET A 456 7.25 -9.35 28.04
C MET A 456 5.77 -9.21 27.68
N ALA A 457 5.43 -8.99 26.39
CA ALA A 457 4.03 -8.90 25.98
C ALA A 457 3.30 -10.24 26.16
N GLU A 458 3.92 -11.33 25.75
CA GLU A 458 3.37 -12.69 25.89
C GLU A 458 3.22 -13.09 27.37
N ASP A 459 4.28 -12.91 28.18
CA ASP A 459 4.29 -13.26 29.62
C ASP A 459 3.23 -12.42 30.38
N LEU A 460 3.11 -11.12 30.09
CA LEU A 460 2.11 -10.26 30.72
C LEU A 460 0.69 -10.65 30.30
N THR A 461 0.49 -10.96 29.03
CA THR A 461 -0.83 -11.43 28.54
C THR A 461 -1.24 -12.70 29.26
N LYS A 462 -0.35 -13.69 29.35
CA LYS A 462 -0.61 -14.94 30.08
C LYS A 462 -0.96 -14.66 31.53
N TYR A 463 -0.19 -13.85 32.23
CA TYR A 463 -0.44 -13.50 33.63
C TYR A 463 -1.81 -12.83 33.84
N LEU A 464 -2.17 -11.83 33.01
CA LEU A 464 -3.46 -11.15 33.11
C LEU A 464 -4.63 -12.10 32.79
N THR A 465 -4.45 -13.01 31.83
CA THR A 465 -5.47 -14.03 31.49
C THR A 465 -5.67 -15.02 32.64
N GLU A 466 -4.61 -15.44 33.34
CA GLU A 466 -4.70 -16.31 34.53
C GLU A 466 -5.45 -15.60 35.69
N LEU A 467 -5.41 -14.26 35.74
CA LEU A 467 -6.19 -13.45 36.67
C LEU A 467 -7.63 -13.17 36.22
N GLY A 468 -8.07 -13.73 35.09
CA GLY A 468 -9.43 -13.62 34.58
C GLY A 468 -9.70 -12.35 33.72
N VAL A 469 -8.68 -11.63 33.28
CA VAL A 469 -8.83 -10.47 32.40
C VAL A 469 -8.80 -10.97 30.92
N LYS A 470 -9.76 -10.54 30.12
CA LYS A 470 -9.79 -10.83 28.67
C LYS A 470 -8.68 -10.07 27.97
N THR A 471 -7.52 -10.69 27.83
CA THR A 471 -6.31 -10.06 27.32
C THR A 471 -5.80 -10.76 26.08
N THR A 472 -5.35 -9.97 25.10
CA THR A 472 -4.61 -10.44 23.93
C THR A 472 -3.32 -9.63 23.73
N TYR A 473 -2.41 -10.14 22.90
CA TYR A 473 -1.17 -9.43 22.56
C TYR A 473 -1.02 -9.22 21.05
N MET A 474 -0.22 -8.25 20.68
CA MET A 474 0.10 -7.96 19.29
C MET A 474 1.58 -7.56 19.12
N HIS A 475 2.29 -8.21 18.20
CA HIS A 475 3.67 -7.89 17.82
C HIS A 475 3.91 -8.09 16.31
N SER A 476 5.16 -7.87 15.86
CA SER A 476 5.52 -7.86 14.43
C SER A 476 5.24 -9.16 13.67
N ASP A 477 5.19 -10.30 14.35
CA ASP A 477 5.07 -11.62 13.72
C ASP A 477 3.61 -12.01 13.44
N ILE A 478 2.65 -11.24 13.97
CA ILE A 478 1.22 -11.44 13.71
C ILE A 478 0.89 -10.93 12.31
N LYS A 479 0.21 -11.74 11.52
CA LYS A 479 -0.19 -11.41 10.14
C LYS A 479 -1.19 -10.24 10.11
N THR A 480 -1.25 -9.53 8.98
CA THR A 480 -2.07 -8.32 8.84
C THR A 480 -3.55 -8.59 9.10
N ILE A 481 -4.11 -9.68 8.56
CA ILE A 481 -5.52 -10.07 8.77
C ILE A 481 -5.80 -10.32 10.27
N GLU A 482 -4.98 -11.12 10.92
CA GLU A 482 -5.11 -11.44 12.35
C GLU A 482 -5.02 -10.18 13.23
N ARG A 483 -4.18 -9.21 12.85
CA ARG A 483 -4.13 -7.90 13.54
C ARG A 483 -5.44 -7.16 13.46
N MET A 484 -6.10 -7.18 12.32
CA MET A 484 -7.38 -6.51 12.13
C MET A 484 -8.49 -7.18 12.93
N GLU A 485 -8.48 -8.51 13.00
CA GLU A 485 -9.40 -9.28 13.85
C GLU A 485 -9.20 -8.93 15.32
N ILE A 486 -7.95 -8.89 15.80
CA ILE A 486 -7.62 -8.50 17.18
C ILE A 486 -8.14 -7.08 17.49
N ILE A 487 -7.98 -6.13 16.56
CA ILE A 487 -8.45 -4.75 16.75
C ILE A 487 -9.97 -4.69 16.76
N ARG A 488 -10.63 -5.40 15.84
CA ARG A 488 -12.09 -5.54 15.81
C ARG A 488 -12.61 -6.10 17.12
N ASP A 489 -12.02 -7.19 17.58
CA ASP A 489 -12.46 -7.91 18.76
C ASP A 489 -12.21 -7.10 20.04
N LEU A 490 -11.13 -6.31 20.10
CA LEU A 490 -10.92 -5.32 21.15
C LEU A 490 -12.04 -4.25 21.15
N ARG A 491 -12.43 -3.73 19.99
CA ARG A 491 -13.52 -2.75 19.87
C ARG A 491 -14.88 -3.35 20.24
N LEU A 492 -15.14 -4.59 19.84
CA LEU A 492 -16.38 -5.30 20.18
C LEU A 492 -16.45 -5.74 21.65
N GLY A 493 -15.31 -5.77 22.37
CA GLY A 493 -15.25 -6.16 23.78
C GLY A 493 -15.05 -7.66 24.02
N GLU A 494 -14.63 -8.38 23.01
CA GLU A 494 -14.12 -9.75 23.19
C GLU A 494 -12.83 -9.75 24.01
N PHE A 495 -12.04 -8.67 23.89
CA PHE A 495 -10.88 -8.36 24.72
C PHE A 495 -11.06 -7.03 25.43
N ASP A 496 -10.57 -6.94 26.66
CA ASP A 496 -10.53 -5.71 27.48
C ASP A 496 -9.16 -5.04 27.41
N VAL A 497 -8.11 -5.83 27.18
CA VAL A 497 -6.72 -5.40 27.19
C VAL A 497 -5.98 -5.89 25.95
N LEU A 498 -5.26 -4.98 25.30
CA LEU A 498 -4.32 -5.29 24.24
C LEU A 498 -2.90 -4.94 24.71
N VAL A 499 -2.02 -5.92 24.75
CA VAL A 499 -0.61 -5.79 25.14
C VAL A 499 0.28 -5.86 23.90
N GLY A 500 1.30 -5.00 23.79
CA GLY A 500 2.24 -5.12 22.68
C GLY A 500 3.44 -4.16 22.76
N ILE A 501 4.35 -4.29 21.78
CA ILE A 501 5.59 -3.53 21.76
C ILE A 501 5.39 -2.18 21.08
N ASN A 502 4.84 -2.20 19.90
CA ASN A 502 4.70 -1.06 18.97
C ASN A 502 3.26 -0.98 18.46
N LEU A 503 2.30 -1.23 19.33
CA LEU A 503 0.88 -1.31 19.02
C LEU A 503 0.36 -0.17 18.15
N LEU A 504 1.10 0.94 18.05
CA LEU A 504 0.51 2.23 17.85
C LEU A 504 1.13 3.02 16.71
N ARG A 505 2.03 2.43 15.94
CA ARG A 505 2.60 3.05 14.73
C ARG A 505 1.62 3.09 13.55
N GLU A 506 0.54 2.32 13.60
CA GLU A 506 -0.28 2.02 12.42
C GLU A 506 -1.70 2.62 12.50
N GLY A 507 -1.84 3.93 12.70
CA GLY A 507 -3.09 4.65 12.41
C GLY A 507 -4.38 4.19 13.12
N LEU A 508 -4.31 3.38 14.18
CA LEU A 508 -5.46 2.81 14.85
C LEU A 508 -6.36 3.87 15.48
N ASP A 509 -7.61 3.87 15.08
CA ASP A 509 -8.67 4.73 15.63
C ASP A 509 -9.57 3.91 16.55
N ILE A 510 -9.25 3.88 17.85
CA ILE A 510 -9.98 3.09 18.85
C ILE A 510 -10.53 4.02 19.94
N PRO A 511 -11.71 4.60 19.74
CA PRO A 511 -12.31 5.52 20.70
C PRO A 511 -12.71 4.85 22.01
N GLU A 512 -12.79 3.54 22.06
CA GLU A 512 -13.11 2.74 23.24
C GLU A 512 -11.96 2.69 24.27
N VAL A 513 -10.73 3.10 23.87
CA VAL A 513 -9.56 3.10 24.75
C VAL A 513 -9.57 4.30 25.69
N ALA A 514 -9.67 4.04 27.00
CA ALA A 514 -9.60 5.05 28.05
C ALA A 514 -8.34 4.95 28.90
N LEU A 515 -7.59 3.85 28.85
CA LEU A 515 -6.32 3.70 29.56
C LEU A 515 -5.21 3.29 28.59
N VAL A 516 -4.10 4.03 28.64
CA VAL A 516 -2.85 3.63 28.02
C VAL A 516 -1.78 3.52 29.09
N ALA A 517 -1.15 2.35 29.19
CA ALA A 517 -0.08 2.09 30.14
C ALA A 517 1.26 1.87 29.41
N ILE A 518 2.27 2.61 29.81
CA ILE A 518 3.63 2.49 29.27
C ILE A 518 4.53 1.92 30.35
N LEU A 519 4.86 0.63 30.25
CA LEU A 519 5.76 -0.03 31.19
C LEU A 519 7.21 0.34 30.91
N ASP A 520 8.02 0.44 31.98
CA ASP A 520 9.44 0.77 31.88
C ASP A 520 9.70 2.00 30.99
N ALA A 521 8.97 3.08 31.24
CA ALA A 521 9.03 4.30 30.43
C ALA A 521 10.39 5.03 30.52
N ASP A 522 11.17 4.79 31.57
CA ASP A 522 12.50 5.32 31.79
C ASP A 522 13.65 4.55 31.09
N LYS A 523 13.34 3.48 30.39
CA LYS A 523 14.33 2.73 29.60
C LYS A 523 14.50 3.40 28.24
N GLU A 524 15.36 4.42 28.16
CA GLU A 524 15.62 5.18 26.95
C GLU A 524 16.01 4.28 25.78
N GLY A 525 15.46 4.59 24.59
CA GLY A 525 15.67 3.86 23.35
C GLY A 525 14.61 4.22 22.32
N PHE A 526 14.68 3.58 21.17
CA PHE A 526 13.77 3.86 20.05
C PHE A 526 12.27 3.75 20.41
N LEU A 527 11.91 2.77 21.27
CA LEU A 527 10.53 2.56 21.73
C LEU A 527 10.06 3.52 22.81
N ARG A 528 10.97 4.26 23.40
CA ARG A 528 10.75 5.25 24.48
C ARG A 528 11.33 6.61 24.11
N SER A 529 11.44 6.92 22.82
CA SER A 529 11.74 8.25 22.31
C SER A 529 10.57 9.20 22.53
N GLU A 530 10.81 10.48 22.54
CA GLU A 530 9.78 11.53 22.60
C GLU A 530 8.66 11.29 21.59
N THR A 531 9.00 11.09 20.32
CA THR A 531 8.05 10.80 19.24
C THR A 531 7.19 9.58 19.53
N SER A 532 7.82 8.47 19.95
CA SER A 532 7.10 7.23 20.27
C SER A 532 6.13 7.42 21.44
N MET A 533 6.53 8.19 22.47
CA MET A 533 5.67 8.49 23.62
C MET A 533 4.49 9.38 23.23
N ILE A 534 4.71 10.46 22.48
CA ILE A 534 3.63 11.36 22.01
C ILE A 534 2.63 10.57 21.16
N GLN A 535 3.09 9.71 20.27
CA GLN A 535 2.24 8.85 19.45
C GLN A 535 1.40 7.89 20.31
N THR A 536 2.02 7.28 21.33
CA THR A 536 1.36 6.37 22.27
C THR A 536 0.32 7.10 23.10
N ILE A 537 0.67 8.26 23.68
CA ILE A 537 -0.24 9.13 24.44
C ILE A 537 -1.44 9.53 23.57
N GLY A 538 -1.19 9.91 22.31
CA GLY A 538 -2.22 10.33 21.36
C GLY A 538 -3.28 9.28 21.06
N ARG A 539 -3.03 7.99 21.35
CA ARG A 539 -4.06 6.92 21.18
C ARG A 539 -5.17 7.03 22.21
N ALA A 540 -4.86 7.54 23.40
CA ALA A 540 -5.88 7.82 24.40
C ALA A 540 -6.65 9.13 24.13
N ALA A 541 -6.20 10.01 23.26
CA ALA A 541 -6.79 11.32 23.01
C ALA A 541 -8.14 11.31 22.24
N ARG A 542 -8.74 10.14 22.06
CA ARG A 542 -10.04 9.94 21.38
C ARG A 542 -11.19 9.65 22.31
N ASN A 543 -10.88 9.48 23.58
CA ASN A 543 -11.86 9.27 24.64
C ASN A 543 -11.80 10.43 25.63
N SER A 544 -12.97 10.98 26.00
CA SER A 544 -13.08 12.11 26.93
C SER A 544 -12.63 11.78 28.36
N GLU A 545 -12.61 10.50 28.72
CA GLU A 545 -12.27 10.02 30.07
C GLU A 545 -10.91 9.32 30.12
N SER A 546 -10.06 9.60 29.13
CA SER A 546 -8.80 8.92 28.97
C SER A 546 -7.69 9.42 29.90
N LYS A 547 -6.82 8.48 30.30
CA LYS A 547 -5.57 8.75 30.99
C LYS A 547 -4.44 7.89 30.50
N VAL A 548 -3.22 8.35 30.73
CA VAL A 548 -1.99 7.61 30.43
C VAL A 548 -1.20 7.43 31.72
N ILE A 549 -0.71 6.22 31.95
CA ILE A 549 0.18 5.92 33.08
C ILE A 549 1.54 5.52 32.51
N MET A 550 2.58 6.25 32.91
CA MET A 550 3.97 5.91 32.64
C MET A 550 4.61 5.33 33.89
N TYR A 551 5.04 4.08 33.84
CA TYR A 551 5.79 3.47 34.94
C TYR A 551 7.28 3.75 34.75
N ALA A 552 7.83 4.53 35.68
CA ALA A 552 9.21 5.01 35.63
C ALA A 552 9.72 5.36 37.01
N ASP A 553 10.97 5.01 37.34
CA ASP A 553 11.64 5.41 38.58
C ASP A 553 12.43 6.73 38.39
N LYS A 554 12.74 7.09 37.13
CA LYS A 554 13.46 8.28 36.77
C LYS A 554 12.79 9.02 35.63
N MET A 555 12.75 10.36 35.73
CA MET A 555 12.34 11.19 34.60
C MET A 555 13.47 11.25 33.56
N THR A 556 13.19 10.81 32.33
CA THR A 556 14.13 10.93 31.21
C THR A 556 13.87 12.22 30.42
N GLY A 557 14.85 12.64 29.61
CA GLY A 557 14.66 13.80 28.74
C GLY A 557 13.53 13.62 27.72
N SER A 558 13.37 12.40 27.19
CA SER A 558 12.29 12.05 26.25
C SER A 558 10.90 12.09 26.92
N MET A 559 10.79 11.60 28.16
CA MET A 559 9.55 11.69 28.94
C MET A 559 9.17 13.14 29.22
N ASP A 560 10.12 13.95 29.71
CA ASP A 560 9.90 15.36 30.08
C ASP A 560 9.36 16.15 28.87
N ARG A 561 9.99 16.00 27.69
CA ARG A 561 9.54 16.67 26.47
C ARG A 561 8.16 16.19 26.01
N ALA A 562 7.92 14.89 26.02
CA ALA A 562 6.63 14.32 25.62
C ALA A 562 5.48 14.79 26.53
N ILE A 563 5.70 14.84 27.83
CA ILE A 563 4.70 15.30 28.81
C ILE A 563 4.47 16.81 28.66
N LYS A 564 5.52 17.61 28.51
CA LYS A 564 5.40 19.07 28.31
C LYS A 564 4.59 19.39 27.07
N GLU A 565 4.88 18.71 25.95
CA GLU A 565 4.15 18.90 24.70
C GLU A 565 2.68 18.46 24.82
N THR A 566 2.41 17.33 25.47
CA THR A 566 1.04 16.86 25.72
C THR A 566 0.26 17.87 26.56
N ASN A 567 0.87 18.42 27.60
CA ASN A 567 0.24 19.45 28.47
C ASN A 567 0.00 20.76 27.70
N ARG A 568 0.98 21.23 26.90
CA ARG A 568 0.81 22.39 26.02
C ARG A 568 -0.41 22.23 25.09
N ARG A 569 -0.52 21.11 24.42
CA ARG A 569 -1.65 20.80 23.53
C ARG A 569 -2.97 20.77 24.29
N ARG A 570 -2.97 20.16 25.48
CA ARG A 570 -4.15 20.09 26.35
C ARG A 570 -4.63 21.48 26.76
N GLU A 571 -3.72 22.37 27.21
CA GLU A 571 -4.04 23.73 27.61
C GLU A 571 -4.62 24.59 26.49
N ILE A 572 -4.03 24.48 25.28
CA ILE A 572 -4.54 25.15 24.07
C ILE A 572 -5.97 24.70 23.75
N GLN A 573 -6.22 23.39 23.77
CA GLN A 573 -7.55 22.84 23.51
C GLN A 573 -8.56 23.22 24.59
N MET A 574 -8.17 23.21 25.87
CA MET A 574 -9.03 23.63 26.97
C MET A 574 -9.48 25.09 26.82
N LYS A 575 -8.52 25.99 26.58
CA LYS A 575 -8.80 27.40 26.36
C LYS A 575 -9.75 27.60 25.19
N TYR A 576 -9.52 26.94 24.07
CA TYR A 576 -10.40 26.97 22.90
C TYR A 576 -11.83 26.49 23.22
N ASN A 577 -11.95 25.40 23.99
CA ASN A 577 -13.24 24.85 24.38
C ASN A 577 -14.02 25.83 25.28
N GLU A 578 -13.32 26.47 26.25
CA GLU A 578 -13.92 27.48 27.13
C GLU A 578 -14.42 28.70 26.35
N GLU A 579 -13.60 29.24 25.44
CA GLU A 579 -13.92 30.41 24.62
C GLU A 579 -15.12 30.15 23.68
N HIS A 580 -15.30 28.90 23.20
CA HIS A 580 -16.36 28.53 22.23
C HIS A 580 -17.50 27.74 22.86
N GLY A 581 -17.50 27.49 24.16
CA GLY A 581 -18.53 26.72 24.87
C GLY A 581 -18.64 25.26 24.39
N ILE A 582 -17.51 24.64 23.97
CA ILE A 582 -17.48 23.28 23.45
C ILE A 582 -17.33 22.28 24.60
N ILE A 583 -18.23 21.30 24.64
CA ILE A 583 -18.17 20.16 25.56
C ILE A 583 -17.53 18.99 24.82
N PRO A 584 -16.38 18.46 25.31
CA PRO A 584 -15.72 17.31 24.69
C PRO A 584 -16.65 16.11 24.54
N LYS A 585 -16.71 15.53 23.32
CA LYS A 585 -17.52 14.34 23.05
C LYS A 585 -16.70 13.26 22.36
N THR A 586 -16.72 12.06 22.91
CA THR A 586 -16.15 10.88 22.26
C THR A 586 -16.90 10.57 20.96
N ILE A 587 -16.17 10.38 19.86
CA ILE A 587 -16.77 10.00 18.57
C ILE A 587 -16.98 8.49 18.60
N ILE A 588 -18.24 8.06 18.38
CA ILE A 588 -18.56 6.66 18.17
C ILE A 588 -18.53 6.41 16.65
N LYS A 589 -17.59 5.59 16.19
CA LYS A 589 -17.54 5.13 14.78
C LYS A 589 -18.07 3.71 14.69
N ASP A 590 -18.86 3.43 13.66
CA ASP A 590 -19.32 2.07 13.38
C ASP A 590 -18.09 1.16 13.11
N VAL A 591 -18.07 0.01 13.79
CA VAL A 591 -16.99 -0.98 13.64
C VAL A 591 -16.95 -1.56 12.22
N ARG A 592 -18.12 -1.69 11.57
CA ARG A 592 -18.25 -2.21 10.20
C ARG A 592 -17.60 -1.32 9.16
N ALA A 593 -17.75 0.00 9.25
CA ALA A 593 -17.23 0.94 8.26
C ALA A 593 -15.70 0.91 8.13
N VAL A 594 -14.98 0.71 9.23
CA VAL A 594 -13.50 0.60 9.22
C VAL A 594 -13.04 -0.73 8.64
N ILE A 595 -13.78 -1.80 8.87
CA ILE A 595 -13.48 -3.15 8.36
C ILE A 595 -13.77 -3.22 6.86
N GLU A 596 -14.89 -2.66 6.39
CA GLU A 596 -15.25 -2.64 4.97
C GLU A 596 -14.26 -1.82 4.14
N ALA A 597 -13.81 -0.67 4.62
CA ALA A 597 -12.77 0.11 3.95
C ALA A 597 -11.43 -0.66 3.82
N THR A 598 -11.12 -1.50 4.80
CA THR A 598 -9.89 -2.31 4.77
C THR A 598 -10.12 -3.65 4.07
N LYS A 599 -11.31 -4.24 4.19
CA LYS A 599 -11.71 -5.42 3.42
C LYS A 599 -11.78 -5.12 1.93
N VAL A 600 -12.27 -3.99 1.49
CA VAL A 600 -12.21 -3.58 0.07
C VAL A 600 -10.77 -3.49 -0.44
N ALA A 601 -9.78 -3.25 0.43
CA ALA A 601 -8.36 -3.35 0.08
C ALA A 601 -7.80 -4.79 0.17
N GLU A 602 -8.47 -5.71 0.87
CA GLU A 602 -8.03 -7.10 1.12
C GLU A 602 -9.02 -8.17 0.65
N GLU A 603 -10.32 -7.90 0.49
CA GLU A 603 -11.33 -8.85 -0.03
C GLU A 603 -11.09 -9.26 -1.50
N SER A 604 -10.18 -8.60 -2.18
CA SER A 604 -9.65 -9.12 -3.43
C SER A 604 -8.68 -10.30 -3.25
N ALA A 605 -8.25 -10.62 -2.03
CA ALA A 605 -7.36 -11.76 -1.76
C ALA A 605 -8.08 -13.06 -1.38
N ASP A 606 -9.34 -13.01 -0.93
CA ASP A 606 -10.05 -14.18 -0.37
C ASP A 606 -11.26 -14.68 -1.18
N TYR A 607 -11.44 -14.24 -2.44
CA TYR A 607 -12.54 -14.76 -3.27
C TYR A 607 -12.30 -16.16 -3.87
N ASN A 608 -11.41 -16.96 -3.30
CA ASN A 608 -11.18 -18.32 -3.78
C ASN A 608 -11.26 -19.44 -2.75
N VAL A 609 -11.80 -19.27 -1.55
CA VAL A 609 -11.94 -20.43 -0.62
C VAL A 609 -13.27 -20.55 0.12
N ASP A 610 -14.24 -19.65 0.08
CA ASP A 610 -15.48 -19.86 0.84
C ASP A 610 -16.81 -19.41 0.15
N GLU A 611 -16.97 -19.58 -1.15
CA GLU A 611 -18.26 -20.06 -1.64
C GLU A 611 -18.24 -21.59 -1.51
N ALA A 612 -18.52 -22.06 -0.33
CA ALA A 612 -19.00 -23.42 -0.15
C ALA A 612 -20.35 -23.52 -0.86
N VAL A 613 -20.30 -23.78 -2.18
CA VAL A 613 -21.34 -24.59 -2.80
C VAL A 613 -21.43 -25.80 -1.88
N GLU A 614 -22.56 -26.00 -1.23
CA GLU A 614 -22.87 -27.24 -0.52
C GLU A 614 -22.75 -28.38 -1.54
N LEU A 615 -21.54 -28.91 -1.65
CA LEU A 615 -21.27 -30.08 -2.49
C LEU A 615 -22.17 -31.19 -1.99
N SER A 616 -22.97 -31.76 -2.89
CA SER A 616 -23.79 -32.89 -2.54
C SER A 616 -22.91 -34.01 -1.95
N ALA A 617 -23.41 -34.80 -1.03
CA ALA A 617 -22.66 -35.92 -0.42
C ALA A 617 -22.06 -36.88 -1.49
N LYS A 618 -22.58 -36.87 -2.70
CA LYS A 618 -22.12 -37.66 -3.84
C LYS A 618 -20.91 -36.99 -4.51
N ASP A 619 -20.90 -35.67 -4.64
CA ASP A 619 -19.80 -34.90 -5.24
C ASP A 619 -18.61 -34.84 -4.27
N LYS A 620 -18.83 -34.69 -2.96
CA LYS A 620 -17.80 -34.82 -1.92
C LYS A 620 -17.07 -36.15 -1.99
N LYS A 621 -17.79 -37.26 -2.09
CA LYS A 621 -17.17 -38.61 -2.23
C LYS A 621 -16.36 -38.73 -3.51
N LYS A 622 -16.82 -38.14 -4.61
CA LYS A 622 -16.12 -38.18 -5.91
C LYS A 622 -14.81 -37.36 -5.81
N LEU A 623 -14.86 -36.21 -5.22
CA LEU A 623 -13.70 -35.31 -5.05
C LEU A 623 -12.64 -35.92 -4.10
N ILE A 624 -13.07 -36.52 -2.99
CA ILE A 624 -12.18 -37.23 -2.05
C ILE A 624 -11.49 -38.40 -2.76
N LYS A 625 -12.19 -39.12 -3.63
CA LYS A 625 -11.60 -40.23 -4.39
C LYS A 625 -10.55 -39.70 -5.38
N GLN A 626 -10.86 -38.65 -6.11
CA GLN A 626 -9.94 -38.02 -7.04
C GLN A 626 -8.67 -37.52 -6.33
N TYR A 627 -8.79 -36.74 -5.28
CA TYR A 627 -7.64 -36.25 -4.51
C TYR A 627 -6.84 -37.39 -3.86
N THR A 628 -7.46 -38.50 -3.51
CA THR A 628 -6.75 -39.67 -2.98
C THR A 628 -5.91 -40.35 -4.05
N GLU A 629 -6.37 -40.39 -5.31
CA GLU A 629 -5.62 -40.94 -6.45
C GLU A 629 -4.45 -39.99 -6.81
N GLU A 630 -4.71 -38.70 -6.92
CA GLU A 630 -3.67 -37.68 -7.17
C GLU A 630 -2.59 -37.66 -6.07
N MET A 631 -2.98 -37.79 -4.81
CA MET A 631 -2.05 -37.85 -3.68
C MET A 631 -1.12 -39.08 -3.78
N LYS A 632 -1.66 -40.23 -4.17
CA LYS A 632 -0.87 -41.46 -4.35
C LYS A 632 0.09 -41.34 -5.53
N ASP A 633 -0.34 -40.69 -6.60
CA ASP A 633 0.52 -40.47 -7.77
C ASP A 633 1.62 -39.43 -7.48
N ALA A 634 1.30 -38.36 -6.75
CA ALA A 634 2.29 -37.39 -6.27
C ALA A 634 3.34 -38.07 -5.35
N ALA A 635 2.89 -38.95 -4.44
CA ALA A 635 3.80 -39.69 -3.56
C ALA A 635 4.70 -40.66 -4.34
N LYS A 636 4.18 -41.35 -5.38
CA LYS A 636 4.98 -42.23 -6.27
C LYS A 636 6.03 -41.45 -7.06
N ASN A 637 5.72 -40.20 -7.41
CA ASN A 637 6.62 -39.32 -8.15
C ASN A 637 7.55 -38.50 -7.23
N LEU A 638 7.62 -38.87 -5.94
CA LEU A 638 8.45 -38.23 -4.91
C LEU A 638 8.12 -36.75 -4.66
N GLN A 639 6.92 -36.30 -5.04
CA GLN A 639 6.40 -34.95 -4.78
C GLN A 639 5.73 -34.89 -3.41
N PHE A 640 6.52 -34.98 -2.35
CA PHE A 640 6.01 -35.14 -0.99
C PHE A 640 5.24 -33.94 -0.47
N GLU A 641 5.60 -32.71 -0.88
CA GLU A 641 4.85 -31.50 -0.52
C GLU A 641 3.46 -31.49 -1.13
N ARG A 642 3.36 -31.84 -2.42
CA ARG A 642 2.08 -31.95 -3.12
C ARG A 642 1.19 -33.05 -2.53
N ALA A 643 1.80 -34.17 -2.15
CA ALA A 643 1.08 -35.26 -1.47
C ALA A 643 0.56 -34.83 -0.08
N ALA A 644 1.30 -33.99 0.66
CA ALA A 644 0.88 -33.45 1.95
C ALA A 644 -0.29 -32.44 1.78
N GLU A 645 -0.24 -31.54 0.82
CA GLU A 645 -1.34 -30.61 0.52
C GLU A 645 -2.65 -31.36 0.19
N LEU A 646 -2.57 -32.37 -0.69
CA LEU A 646 -3.73 -33.17 -1.07
C LEU A 646 -4.29 -33.96 0.11
N ARG A 647 -3.44 -34.47 1.03
CA ARG A 647 -3.87 -35.12 2.27
C ARG A 647 -4.64 -34.14 3.14
N ASP A 648 -4.16 -32.92 3.32
CA ASP A 648 -4.79 -31.90 4.14
C ASP A 648 -6.12 -31.42 3.55
N MET A 649 -6.22 -31.33 2.21
CA MET A 649 -7.50 -31.11 1.50
C MET A 649 -8.51 -32.25 1.72
N ILE A 650 -8.07 -33.49 1.67
CA ILE A 650 -8.92 -34.67 1.96
C ILE A 650 -9.42 -34.64 3.40
N SER A 651 -8.57 -34.27 4.36
CA SER A 651 -8.95 -34.14 5.76
C SER A 651 -10.04 -33.08 5.94
N LYS A 652 -9.84 -31.86 5.40
CA LYS A 652 -10.83 -30.77 5.43
C LYS A 652 -12.17 -31.13 4.79
N LEU A 653 -12.18 -31.96 3.74
CA LEU A 653 -13.40 -32.45 3.09
C LEU A 653 -14.12 -33.55 3.90
N LYS A 654 -13.42 -34.26 4.79
CA LYS A 654 -14.00 -35.30 5.64
C LYS A 654 -14.55 -34.74 6.96
N ASP A 655 -13.97 -33.63 7.47
CA ASP A 655 -14.33 -33.03 8.75
C ASP A 655 -15.52 -32.04 8.62
N LYS A 656 -15.90 -31.69 7.40
CA LYS A 656 -17.14 -30.96 7.06
C LYS A 656 -18.18 -31.94 6.51
#